data_c635602988a17b80ff32a8a21cc08be3
#
_entry.id   c635602988a17b80ff32a8a21cc08be3
#
_cell.length_a   1.000
_cell.length_b   1.000
_cell.length_c   1.000
_cell.angle_alpha   90.00
_cell.angle_beta   90.00
_cell.angle_gamma   90.00
#
_symmetry.space_group_name_H-M   'P 1'
#
loop_
_entity.id
_entity.type
_entity.pdbx_description
1 polymer ?
#
loop_
_entity_poly.entity_id
_entity_poly.type
_entity_poly.pdbx_seq_one_letter_code
_entity_poly.pdbx_strand_id
1 'polypeptide(L)'
;MKKFIVFATLFIAINCLFQNLAMGSLAKATNYNALITSQAVFKSGSIYIYSPFKFLALYGEFGKRFPNFFRFGAFLSFIGFAISLLTPAIFYLQCYKKKLDSAGSARWANKKELERAKVLVDPGFIGNAVIVGCWDTGMDYEKVFAFCRKTATAFVKLRNLGKKIDWGKVSKELENPYNAELKQTTEIFNSTWSWLRLFSPFTKRQYLIDDEPSHLFMGAPSRTGKGIGVVVPTLLTWTGSTVVADPKRENLELTGGYRQHVFGHNVLEFALADRRKTARFNPANEVRWGTPYEGHDVDNLIGILVGEGSGSDKHWIENAKSLIIGTLTHLKYSHARLNFLNGQIPGDEDYIETSFYHVYEFLSTAGSGEDPSILGKVTDELKKAGDSDSPLFAPHFSDMAHLFVYNKRSDLPKLEFIITEAKAADIFNFSHEAKQTPWLHPVVAEKLGGFAGKAPNEASGVVSTAVTALQMFSEKIVIENTCTSDFLLADLMQSEKPTDLFLVVPPSDLARAGNLFRLIIELLVIRNTEVLGQNKHKCLLLIDEFPAFGKMDSLVRQLGYIAGYGFKALLIFQGLEQIKNIYKNNFEMLVNTTTQVFFAPNDDATRDYLSKLLGKKTILVKQESGSGGLFAKKNYTWIEKERALLMPDETAAKLGNHSAMILKNLRIFSPKNKFFMMEDFMKRIIQGKKASRGCVGLRKEE
;
A
#
# COMPACT_ATOMS: atom_id res chain seq x y z
N MET A 1 36.61 -11.28 37.88
CA MET A 1 37.04 -10.31 38.88
C MET A 1 36.27 -8.97 38.77
N LYS A 2 36.33 -8.20 37.67
CA LYS A 2 35.62 -6.90 37.54
C LYS A 2 34.09 -6.96 37.86
N LYS A 3 33.37 -7.99 37.39
CA LYS A 3 31.94 -8.16 37.66
C LYS A 3 31.59 -8.49 39.11
N PHE A 4 32.47 -9.24 39.78
CA PHE A 4 32.30 -9.53 41.21
C PHE A 4 32.51 -8.29 42.07
N ILE A 5 33.47 -7.42 41.69
CA ILE A 5 33.70 -6.14 42.36
C ILE A 5 32.47 -5.23 42.25
N VAL A 6 31.88 -5.11 41.04
CA VAL A 6 30.66 -4.31 40.82
C VAL A 6 29.50 -4.85 41.66
N PHE A 7 29.35 -6.19 41.72
CA PHE A 7 28.34 -6.84 42.54
C PHE A 7 28.52 -6.52 44.02
N ALA A 8 29.72 -6.71 44.53
CA ALA A 8 30.03 -6.45 45.93
C ALA A 8 29.85 -4.97 46.30
N THR A 9 30.27 -4.06 45.40
CA THR A 9 30.10 -2.60 45.61
C THR A 9 28.65 -2.20 45.64
N LEU A 10 27.79 -2.70 44.70
CA LEU A 10 26.36 -2.42 44.70
C LEU A 10 25.64 -2.99 45.94
N PHE A 11 25.97 -4.22 46.33
CA PHE A 11 25.44 -4.86 47.51
C PHE A 11 25.74 -4.02 48.76
N ILE A 12 27.02 -3.63 48.97
CA ILE A 12 27.45 -2.83 50.10
C ILE A 12 26.78 -1.45 50.08
N ALA A 13 26.74 -0.76 48.93
CA ALA A 13 26.16 0.56 48.81
C ALA A 13 24.67 0.60 49.18
N ILE A 14 23.90 -0.36 48.66
CA ILE A 14 22.47 -0.47 48.96
C ILE A 14 22.24 -0.77 50.46
N ASN A 15 22.97 -1.72 51.05
CA ASN A 15 22.87 -2.00 52.45
C ASN A 15 23.25 -0.78 53.31
N CYS A 16 24.33 -0.09 53.01
CA CYS A 16 24.71 1.13 53.73
C CYS A 16 23.61 2.19 53.69
N LEU A 17 22.96 2.41 52.54
CA LEU A 17 21.88 3.35 52.37
C LEU A 17 20.69 2.98 53.27
N PHE A 18 20.22 1.75 53.23
CA PHE A 18 19.05 1.32 53.99
C PHE A 18 19.33 1.22 55.49
N GLN A 19 20.55 0.85 55.90
CA GLN A 19 20.93 0.90 57.31
C GLN A 19 20.96 2.35 57.85
N ASN A 20 21.38 3.31 57.03
CA ASN A 20 21.31 4.72 57.41
C ASN A 20 19.86 5.22 57.50
N LEU A 21 18.96 4.79 56.59
CA LEU A 21 17.54 5.09 56.66
C LEU A 21 16.91 4.48 57.91
N ALA A 22 17.28 3.26 58.26
CA ALA A 22 16.83 2.60 59.52
C ALA A 22 17.28 3.35 60.75
N MET A 23 18.53 3.80 60.79
CA MET A 23 19.03 4.66 61.90
C MET A 23 18.34 6.01 61.95
N GLY A 24 18.08 6.64 60.78
CA GLY A 24 17.33 7.90 60.70
C GLY A 24 15.91 7.74 61.23
N SER A 25 15.24 6.60 60.96
CA SER A 25 13.92 6.28 61.48
C SER A 25 13.93 6.11 62.99
N LEU A 26 14.94 5.47 63.54
CA LEU A 26 15.12 5.33 64.98
C LEU A 26 15.39 6.67 65.65
N ALA A 27 16.27 7.50 65.06
CA ALA A 27 16.52 8.86 65.58
C ALA A 27 15.26 9.71 65.59
N LYS A 28 14.42 9.64 64.57
CA LYS A 28 13.12 10.31 64.50
C LYS A 28 12.13 9.77 65.56
N ALA A 29 12.03 8.45 65.69
CA ALA A 29 11.16 7.80 66.67
C ALA A 29 11.54 8.16 68.13
N THR A 30 12.78 8.46 68.40
CA THR A 30 13.31 8.89 69.70
C THR A 30 13.45 10.40 69.85
N ASN A 31 12.79 11.18 69.00
CA ASN A 31 12.86 12.65 68.98
C ASN A 31 14.31 13.19 68.95
N TYR A 32 15.17 12.55 68.15
CA TYR A 32 16.60 12.91 68.01
C TYR A 32 17.34 12.96 69.33
N ASN A 33 17.09 12.01 70.21
CA ASN A 33 17.76 11.87 71.50
C ASN A 33 19.29 11.94 71.33
N ALA A 34 19.97 12.64 72.23
CA ALA A 34 21.42 12.90 72.21
C ALA A 34 22.25 11.60 72.14
N LEU A 35 21.81 10.54 72.82
CA LEU A 35 22.46 9.23 72.78
C LEU A 35 22.49 8.56 71.40
N ILE A 36 21.51 8.84 70.53
CA ILE A 36 21.42 8.30 69.17
C ILE A 36 22.13 9.24 68.17
N THR A 37 21.94 10.54 68.30
CA THR A 37 22.53 11.55 67.42
C THR A 37 24.04 11.65 67.60
N SER A 38 24.58 11.39 68.83
CA SER A 38 26.01 11.31 69.10
C SER A 38 26.69 10.11 68.42
N GLN A 39 25.94 9.11 67.96
CA GLN A 39 26.46 7.94 67.24
C GLN A 39 26.66 8.20 65.74
N ALA A 40 26.31 9.40 65.23
CA ALA A 40 26.54 9.76 63.84
C ALA A 40 28.02 9.97 63.52
N VAL A 41 28.48 9.38 62.43
CA VAL A 41 29.86 9.52 61.92
C VAL A 41 30.04 10.90 61.25
N PHE A 42 28.98 11.43 60.68
CA PHE A 42 28.96 12.73 60.03
C PHE A 42 27.61 13.45 60.35
N LYS A 43 27.70 14.76 60.62
CA LYS A 43 26.56 15.62 60.92
C LYS A 43 26.70 16.93 60.15
N SER A 44 25.69 17.29 59.38
CA SER A 44 25.61 18.60 58.72
C SER A 44 24.16 19.09 58.77
N GLY A 45 23.92 20.11 59.60
CA GLY A 45 22.55 20.61 59.86
C GLY A 45 21.65 19.52 60.46
N SER A 46 20.57 19.22 59.79
CA SER A 46 19.60 18.17 60.18
C SER A 46 19.94 16.78 59.57
N ILE A 47 21.03 16.65 58.83
CA ILE A 47 21.41 15.39 58.18
C ILE A 47 22.44 14.68 59.08
N TYR A 48 22.12 13.45 59.44
CA TYR A 48 22.98 12.55 60.23
C TYR A 48 23.31 11.31 59.41
N ILE A 49 24.60 11.01 59.26
CA ILE A 49 25.07 9.79 58.59
C ILE A 49 25.69 8.88 59.68
N TYR A 50 25.18 7.66 59.73
CA TYR A 50 25.61 6.67 60.71
C TYR A 50 26.51 5.59 60.10
N SER A 51 27.27 4.89 60.94
CA SER A 51 28.01 3.69 60.49
C SER A 51 27.02 2.65 59.97
N PRO A 52 27.34 1.97 58.86
CA PRO A 52 26.44 1.03 58.14
C PRO A 52 25.82 -0.07 58.99
N PHE A 53 26.50 -0.51 60.05
CA PHE A 53 26.01 -1.63 60.88
C PHE A 53 25.49 -1.17 62.25
N LYS A 54 25.43 0.12 62.51
CA LYS A 54 25.08 0.66 63.83
C LYS A 54 23.62 0.35 64.20
N PHE A 55 22.69 0.37 63.24
CA PHE A 55 21.30 0.00 63.51
C PHE A 55 21.20 -1.44 63.96
N LEU A 56 21.84 -2.38 63.31
CA LEU A 56 21.81 -3.80 63.64
C LEU A 56 22.42 -4.05 65.06
N ALA A 57 23.50 -3.35 65.40
CA ALA A 57 24.08 -3.44 66.72
C ALA A 57 23.09 -2.99 67.82
N LEU A 58 22.49 -1.81 67.62
CA LEU A 58 21.48 -1.25 68.59
C LEU A 58 20.21 -2.12 68.63
N TYR A 59 19.79 -2.67 67.47
CA TYR A 59 18.64 -3.58 67.43
C TYR A 59 18.92 -4.90 68.21
N GLY A 60 20.12 -5.46 68.10
CA GLY A 60 20.52 -6.64 68.85
C GLY A 60 20.50 -6.40 70.38
N GLU A 61 20.94 -5.21 70.81
CA GLU A 61 21.05 -4.88 72.22
C GLU A 61 19.73 -4.41 72.85
N PHE A 62 18.96 -3.57 72.13
CA PHE A 62 17.77 -2.90 72.70
C PHE A 62 16.47 -3.26 72.01
N GLY A 63 16.49 -3.94 70.88
CA GLY A 63 15.27 -4.21 70.08
C GLY A 63 14.22 -5.04 70.78
N LYS A 64 14.61 -6.00 71.63
CA LYS A 64 13.68 -6.76 72.45
C LYS A 64 13.06 -5.94 73.58
N ARG A 65 13.80 -4.96 74.11
CA ARG A 65 13.38 -4.13 75.24
C ARG A 65 12.45 -2.98 74.80
N PHE A 66 12.65 -2.46 73.58
CA PHE A 66 11.90 -1.33 73.03
C PHE A 66 11.38 -1.59 71.62
N PRO A 67 10.58 -2.60 71.36
CA PRO A 67 10.23 -3.06 70.01
C PRO A 67 9.54 -1.98 69.15
N ASN A 68 8.76 -1.11 69.77
CA ASN A 68 8.00 -0.08 69.05
C ASN A 68 8.88 0.97 68.35
N PHE A 69 10.05 1.31 68.93
CA PHE A 69 10.98 2.26 68.35
C PHE A 69 11.79 1.64 67.18
N PHE A 70 12.01 0.33 67.23
CA PHE A 70 12.82 -0.36 66.23
C PHE A 70 12.03 -0.99 65.08
N ARG A 71 10.71 -1.15 65.18
CA ARG A 71 9.88 -1.85 64.19
C ARG A 71 10.08 -1.34 62.76
N PHE A 72 9.96 -0.02 62.57
CA PHE A 72 10.06 0.55 61.23
C PHE A 72 11.50 0.52 60.70
N GLY A 73 12.48 0.75 61.54
CA GLY A 73 13.89 0.61 61.16
C GLY A 73 14.26 -0.82 60.81
N ALA A 74 13.75 -1.82 61.55
CA ALA A 74 13.96 -3.23 61.22
C ALA A 74 13.35 -3.63 59.87
N PHE A 75 12.16 -3.11 59.58
CA PHE A 75 11.49 -3.29 58.27
C PHE A 75 12.32 -2.69 57.12
N LEU A 76 12.83 -1.46 57.27
CA LEU A 76 13.71 -0.81 56.31
C LEU A 76 15.03 -1.60 56.10
N SER A 77 15.62 -2.07 57.19
CA SER A 77 16.84 -2.88 57.14
C SER A 77 16.62 -4.20 56.38
N PHE A 78 15.50 -4.88 56.61
CA PHE A 78 15.11 -6.09 55.94
C PHE A 78 14.87 -5.87 54.44
N ILE A 79 14.13 -4.82 54.06
CA ILE A 79 13.92 -4.43 52.65
C ILE A 79 15.24 -4.12 51.95
N GLY A 80 16.12 -3.35 52.62
CA GLY A 80 17.43 -3.03 52.10
C GLY A 80 18.26 -4.25 51.83
N PHE A 81 18.24 -5.23 52.73
CA PHE A 81 18.92 -6.53 52.54
C PHE A 81 18.33 -7.33 51.39
N ALA A 82 17.00 -7.42 51.26
CA ALA A 82 16.33 -8.09 50.16
C ALA A 82 16.65 -7.45 48.79
N ILE A 83 16.58 -6.12 48.68
CA ILE A 83 16.92 -5.38 47.46
C ILE A 83 18.39 -5.54 47.14
N SER A 84 19.30 -5.52 48.10
CA SER A 84 20.71 -5.67 47.91
C SER A 84 21.09 -7.07 47.37
N LEU A 85 20.34 -8.10 47.66
CA LEU A 85 20.48 -9.44 47.12
C LEU A 85 19.88 -9.55 45.69
N LEU A 86 18.70 -8.99 45.46
CA LEU A 86 17.98 -9.09 44.19
C LEU A 86 18.64 -8.25 43.09
N THR A 87 19.08 -7.04 43.40
CA THR A 87 19.62 -6.11 42.37
C THR A 87 20.86 -6.67 41.67
N PRO A 88 21.89 -7.18 42.40
CA PRO A 88 23.05 -7.80 41.79
C PRO A 88 22.72 -9.12 41.06
N ALA A 89 21.74 -9.90 41.56
CA ALA A 89 21.30 -11.10 40.89
C ALA A 89 20.65 -10.79 39.53
N ILE A 90 19.79 -9.79 39.48
CA ILE A 90 19.17 -9.30 38.23
C ILE A 90 20.24 -8.77 37.28
N PHE A 91 21.18 -7.97 37.78
CA PHE A 91 22.29 -7.46 36.98
C PHE A 91 23.19 -8.59 36.43
N TYR A 92 23.48 -9.61 37.25
CA TYR A 92 24.21 -10.80 36.84
C TYR A 92 23.47 -11.56 35.75
N LEU A 93 22.17 -11.78 35.90
CA LEU A 93 21.32 -12.45 34.88
C LEU A 93 21.25 -11.64 33.57
N GLN A 94 21.20 -10.33 33.62
CA GLN A 94 21.23 -9.45 32.44
C GLN A 94 22.60 -9.47 31.73
N CYS A 95 23.69 -9.48 32.50
CA CYS A 95 25.05 -9.55 31.96
C CYS A 95 25.41 -10.95 31.39
N TYR A 96 24.69 -11.98 31.78
CA TYR A 96 24.96 -13.38 31.39
C TYR A 96 24.18 -13.81 30.14
N LYS A 97 23.41 -12.91 29.54
CA LYS A 97 22.84 -13.19 28.21
C LYS A 97 23.97 -13.30 27.20
N LYS A 98 24.54 -14.51 27.08
CA LYS A 98 25.44 -14.86 26.00
C LYS A 98 24.74 -14.53 24.70
N LYS A 99 25.38 -13.75 23.82
CA LYS A 99 24.85 -13.56 22.47
C LYS A 99 24.83 -14.94 21.81
N LEU A 100 23.64 -15.45 21.56
CA LEU A 100 23.41 -16.70 20.85
C LEU A 100 23.33 -16.37 19.36
N ASP A 101 24.47 -16.35 18.68
CA ASP A 101 24.59 -16.03 17.26
C ASP A 101 25.50 -16.99 16.48
N SER A 102 26.00 -18.07 17.13
CA SER A 102 26.92 -19.03 16.53
C SER A 102 26.35 -19.77 15.32
N ALA A 103 25.04 -20.04 15.30
CA ALA A 103 24.36 -20.77 14.23
C ALA A 103 23.32 -19.90 13.46
N GLY A 104 23.06 -18.67 13.93
CA GLY A 104 22.16 -17.72 13.26
C GLY A 104 21.86 -16.51 14.14
N SER A 105 21.88 -15.32 13.54
CA SER A 105 21.71 -14.03 14.23
C SER A 105 20.37 -13.36 14.00
N ALA A 106 19.43 -13.99 13.27
CA ALA A 106 18.13 -13.42 12.94
C ALA A 106 17.29 -13.18 14.20
N ARG A 107 16.74 -11.97 14.31
CA ARG A 107 15.84 -11.57 15.41
C ARG A 107 14.84 -10.53 14.94
N TRP A 108 13.76 -10.40 15.68
CA TRP A 108 12.80 -9.32 15.47
C TRP A 108 13.38 -7.98 15.91
N ALA A 109 13.05 -6.92 15.17
CA ALA A 109 13.41 -5.56 15.51
C ALA A 109 12.73 -5.12 16.81
N ASN A 110 13.44 -4.29 17.58
CA ASN A 110 12.90 -3.67 18.78
C ASN A 110 12.48 -2.22 18.51
N LYS A 111 11.75 -1.61 19.47
CA LYS A 111 11.24 -0.24 19.34
C LYS A 111 12.32 0.78 19.00
N LYS A 112 13.50 0.71 19.65
CA LYS A 112 14.60 1.66 19.40
C LYS A 112 15.15 1.58 17.97
N GLU A 113 15.17 0.40 17.38
CA GLU A 113 15.57 0.22 15.99
C GLU A 113 14.53 0.79 15.02
N LEU A 114 13.24 0.61 15.32
CA LEU A 114 12.15 1.21 14.53
C LEU A 114 12.16 2.74 14.61
N GLU A 115 12.41 3.31 15.80
CA GLU A 115 12.57 4.75 15.99
C GLU A 115 13.78 5.31 15.22
N ARG A 116 14.93 4.63 15.27
CA ARG A 116 16.12 5.00 14.49
C ARG A 116 15.89 4.93 12.98
N ALA A 117 15.16 3.94 12.52
CA ALA A 117 14.78 3.77 11.12
C ALA A 117 13.70 4.77 10.66
N LYS A 118 13.11 5.55 11.59
CA LYS A 118 12.03 6.51 11.34
C LYS A 118 10.82 5.90 10.65
N VAL A 119 10.49 4.65 11.00
CA VAL A 119 9.34 3.93 10.44
C VAL A 119 8.09 4.02 11.34
N LEU A 120 8.17 4.68 12.49
CA LEU A 120 7.05 4.88 13.40
C LEU A 120 6.52 6.31 13.28
N VAL A 121 5.21 6.46 13.07
CA VAL A 121 4.51 7.74 13.04
C VAL A 121 3.30 7.73 13.97
N ASP A 122 2.96 8.89 14.50
CA ASP A 122 1.80 9.03 15.37
C ASP A 122 0.47 9.00 14.60
N PRO A 123 -0.64 8.67 15.25
CA PRO A 123 -1.98 8.85 14.69
C PRO A 123 -2.18 10.27 14.19
N GLY A 124 -2.89 10.40 13.06
CA GLY A 124 -3.03 11.69 12.39
C GLY A 124 -2.03 11.94 11.26
N PHE A 125 -1.05 11.05 11.07
CA PHE A 125 -0.10 11.13 9.95
C PHE A 125 -0.80 11.32 8.60
N ILE A 126 -0.27 12.23 7.80
CA ILE A 126 -0.63 12.48 6.40
C ILE A 126 0.67 12.65 5.62
N GLY A 127 0.83 11.94 4.51
CA GLY A 127 2.05 12.00 3.71
C GLY A 127 2.18 10.83 2.74
N ASN A 128 3.15 10.89 1.85
CA ASN A 128 3.37 9.88 0.81
C ASN A 128 4.15 8.66 1.35
N ALA A 129 3.50 7.89 2.21
CA ALA A 129 4.03 6.65 2.74
C ALA A 129 2.93 5.57 2.82
N VAL A 130 3.31 4.31 2.68
CA VAL A 130 2.38 3.17 2.81
C VAL A 130 2.30 2.75 4.27
N ILE A 131 1.10 2.67 4.82
CA ILE A 131 0.85 2.15 6.17
C ILE A 131 0.92 0.62 6.13
N VAL A 132 1.92 0.02 6.77
CA VAL A 132 2.16 -1.43 6.71
C VAL A 132 1.78 -2.18 8.00
N GLY A 133 1.55 -1.48 9.09
CA GLY A 133 1.22 -2.08 10.38
C GLY A 133 1.09 -1.05 11.49
N CYS A 134 1.10 -1.52 12.73
CA CYS A 134 1.14 -0.66 13.90
C CYS A 134 2.09 -1.19 14.97
N TRP A 135 2.44 -0.34 15.92
CA TRP A 135 3.28 -0.68 17.05
C TRP A 135 2.67 -0.16 18.35
N ASP A 136 2.50 -1.05 19.31
CA ASP A 136 1.96 -0.66 20.63
C ASP A 136 3.11 -0.09 21.48
N THR A 137 3.00 1.19 21.84
CA THR A 137 4.05 1.94 22.53
C THR A 137 3.90 1.98 24.05
N GLY A 138 2.88 1.34 24.58
CA GLY A 138 2.55 1.31 26.01
C GLY A 138 1.18 1.89 26.31
N MET A 139 0.92 2.13 27.58
CA MET A 139 -0.40 2.59 28.06
C MET A 139 -0.63 4.07 27.72
N ASP A 140 -1.78 4.37 27.14
CA ASP A 140 -2.24 5.73 26.90
C ASP A 140 -2.89 6.27 28.20
N TYR A 141 -2.08 6.90 29.04
CA TYR A 141 -2.54 7.42 30.32
C TYR A 141 -3.63 8.48 30.17
N GLU A 142 -3.66 9.28 29.11
CA GLU A 142 -4.68 10.29 28.87
C GLU A 142 -6.04 9.64 28.64
N LYS A 143 -6.10 8.58 27.84
CA LYS A 143 -7.33 7.80 27.64
C LYS A 143 -7.78 7.11 28.93
N VAL A 144 -6.84 6.54 29.69
CA VAL A 144 -7.13 5.94 31.01
C VAL A 144 -7.73 6.98 31.95
N PHE A 145 -7.12 8.15 32.06
CA PHE A 145 -7.63 9.23 32.94
C PHE A 145 -8.96 9.77 32.42
N ALA A 146 -9.16 9.91 31.10
CA ALA A 146 -10.46 10.34 30.54
C ALA A 146 -11.57 9.33 30.87
N PHE A 147 -11.27 8.03 30.73
CA PHE A 147 -12.19 6.95 31.09
C PHE A 147 -12.52 6.98 32.62
N CYS A 148 -11.50 7.02 33.47
CA CYS A 148 -11.69 7.11 34.92
C CYS A 148 -12.50 8.33 35.29
N ARG A 149 -12.27 9.50 34.67
CA ARG A 149 -13.03 10.74 34.93
C ARG A 149 -14.49 10.60 34.49
N LYS A 150 -14.77 10.06 33.30
CA LYS A 150 -16.14 9.79 32.84
C LYS A 150 -16.88 8.83 33.77
N THR A 151 -16.20 7.74 34.17
CA THR A 151 -16.77 6.75 35.09
C THR A 151 -17.03 7.34 36.46
N ALA A 152 -16.08 8.11 37.01
CA ALA A 152 -16.26 8.82 38.29
C ALA A 152 -17.40 9.83 38.22
N THR A 153 -17.54 10.60 37.14
CA THR A 153 -18.64 11.55 36.94
C THR A 153 -20.00 10.84 36.85
N ALA A 154 -20.07 9.68 36.21
CA ALA A 154 -21.26 8.85 36.17
C ALA A 154 -21.63 8.32 37.58
N PHE A 155 -20.65 7.85 38.35
CA PHE A 155 -20.84 7.41 39.75
C PHE A 155 -21.32 8.55 40.66
N VAL A 156 -20.75 9.75 40.53
CA VAL A 156 -21.16 10.92 41.30
C VAL A 156 -22.58 11.33 40.95
N LYS A 157 -22.98 11.33 39.69
CA LYS A 157 -24.35 11.58 39.24
C LYS A 157 -25.34 10.58 39.82
N LEU A 158 -24.99 9.28 39.80
CA LEU A 158 -25.83 8.21 40.35
C LEU A 158 -25.95 8.33 41.89
N ARG A 159 -24.87 8.69 42.59
CA ARG A 159 -24.85 8.93 44.06
C ARG A 159 -25.72 10.13 44.46
N ASN A 160 -25.65 11.22 43.68
CA ASN A 160 -26.44 12.44 43.96
C ASN A 160 -27.94 12.28 43.69
N LEU A 161 -28.36 11.22 42.97
CA LEU A 161 -29.76 10.90 42.73
C LEU A 161 -30.42 10.09 43.83
N GLY A 162 -29.71 9.77 44.94
CA GLY A 162 -30.25 9.11 46.13
C GLY A 162 -30.86 7.71 45.90
N LYS A 163 -30.63 7.10 44.74
CA LYS A 163 -31.18 5.78 44.39
C LYS A 163 -30.09 4.70 44.55
N LYS A 164 -30.48 3.55 45.11
CA LYS A 164 -29.65 2.34 45.05
C LYS A 164 -29.25 2.10 43.59
N ILE A 165 -27.96 1.85 43.34
CA ILE A 165 -27.42 1.59 42.02
C ILE A 165 -28.09 0.34 41.46
N ASP A 166 -28.97 0.53 40.50
CA ASP A 166 -29.57 -0.57 39.73
C ASP A 166 -28.58 -0.96 38.60
N TRP A 167 -27.79 -2.00 38.88
CA TRP A 167 -26.80 -2.52 37.95
C TRP A 167 -27.41 -2.98 36.61
N GLY A 168 -28.70 -3.33 36.59
CA GLY A 168 -29.43 -3.67 35.35
C GLY A 168 -29.66 -2.46 34.43
N LYS A 169 -29.84 -1.25 35.02
CA LYS A 169 -29.95 0.00 34.26
C LYS A 169 -28.59 0.50 33.75
N VAL A 170 -27.57 0.34 34.58
CA VAL A 170 -26.17 0.64 34.17
C VAL A 170 -25.76 -0.24 33.02
N SER A 171 -26.12 -1.51 33.04
CA SER A 171 -25.91 -2.44 31.92
C SER A 171 -26.61 -1.98 30.63
N LYS A 172 -27.87 -1.53 30.71
CA LYS A 172 -28.63 -1.04 29.52
C LYS A 172 -28.12 0.29 28.97
N GLU A 173 -27.62 1.21 29.81
CA GLU A 173 -26.96 2.42 29.31
C GLU A 173 -25.59 2.13 28.66
N LEU A 174 -24.92 1.05 29.09
CA LEU A 174 -23.69 0.54 28.53
C LEU A 174 -23.91 -0.19 27.17
N GLU A 175 -25.14 -0.65 26.92
CA GLU A 175 -25.57 -1.29 25.65
C GLU A 175 -25.89 -0.28 24.54
N ASN A 176 -25.86 1.00 24.79
CA ASN A 176 -26.08 2.02 23.77
C ASN A 176 -24.97 1.93 22.68
N PRO A 177 -25.33 1.82 21.39
CA PRO A 177 -24.37 1.62 20.29
C PRO A 177 -23.33 2.74 20.15
N TYR A 178 -23.54 3.90 20.76
CA TYR A 178 -22.51 4.95 20.89
C TYR A 178 -21.37 4.59 21.87
N ASN A 179 -21.51 3.52 22.64
CA ASN A 179 -20.52 3.02 23.58
C ASN A 179 -19.93 1.67 23.14
N ALA A 180 -19.64 1.51 21.83
CA ALA A 180 -19.02 0.30 21.30
C ALA A 180 -17.70 -0.08 22.01
N GLU A 181 -16.95 0.93 22.50
CA GLU A 181 -15.77 0.72 23.35
C GLU A 181 -16.13 0.11 24.72
N LEU A 182 -17.29 0.46 25.26
CA LEU A 182 -17.75 -0.05 26.55
C LEU A 182 -18.32 -1.46 26.45
N LYS A 183 -18.96 -1.81 25.32
CA LYS A 183 -19.45 -3.17 25.04
C LYS A 183 -18.27 -4.14 24.91
N GLN A 184 -17.22 -3.73 24.23
CA GLN A 184 -15.98 -4.49 24.10
C GLN A 184 -15.28 -4.65 25.46
N THR A 185 -15.34 -3.65 26.34
CA THR A 185 -14.80 -3.71 27.71
C THR A 185 -15.61 -4.65 28.59
N THR A 186 -16.92 -4.74 28.39
CA THR A 186 -17.81 -5.62 29.17
C THR A 186 -17.66 -7.10 28.73
N GLU A 187 -17.47 -7.35 27.44
CA GLU A 187 -17.15 -8.71 26.92
C GLU A 187 -15.77 -9.19 27.39
N ILE A 188 -14.81 -8.27 27.51
CA ILE A 188 -13.48 -8.54 28.07
C ILE A 188 -13.55 -8.82 29.57
N PHE A 189 -14.43 -8.13 30.31
CA PHE A 189 -14.65 -8.33 31.75
C PHE A 189 -15.26 -9.71 32.07
N ASN A 190 -16.09 -10.22 31.17
CA ASN A 190 -16.74 -11.51 31.33
C ASN A 190 -15.87 -12.71 30.88
N SER A 191 -14.80 -12.48 30.14
CA SER A 191 -13.82 -13.50 29.79
C SER A 191 -12.67 -13.53 30.80
N THR A 192 -12.82 -14.37 31.78
CA THR A 192 -11.86 -14.70 32.84
C THR A 192 -10.37 -14.64 32.44
N TRP A 193 -9.57 -13.98 33.29
CA TRP A 193 -8.12 -14.18 33.43
C TRP A 193 -7.15 -13.35 32.59
N SER A 194 -7.45 -12.14 32.15
CA SER A 194 -6.34 -11.22 31.95
C SER A 194 -6.74 -9.77 32.13
N TRP A 195 -6.65 -9.32 33.37
CA TRP A 195 -6.69 -7.89 33.73
C TRP A 195 -5.70 -7.04 32.87
N LEU A 196 -4.69 -7.66 32.27
CA LEU A 196 -3.82 -7.06 31.27
C LEU A 196 -4.53 -6.76 29.93
N ARG A 197 -5.62 -7.45 29.58
CA ARG A 197 -6.44 -7.13 28.37
C ARG A 197 -7.39 -5.95 28.62
N LEU A 198 -7.71 -5.65 29.85
CA LEU A 198 -8.51 -4.45 30.23
C LEU A 198 -7.84 -3.15 29.74
N PHE A 199 -6.53 -3.13 29.59
CA PHE A 199 -5.76 -1.97 29.15
C PHE A 199 -5.50 -1.92 27.65
N SER A 200 -5.95 -2.92 26.88
CA SER A 200 -5.77 -2.95 25.43
C SER A 200 -6.37 -1.73 24.69
N PRO A 201 -7.58 -1.23 25.01
CA PRO A 201 -8.12 -0.03 24.39
C PRO A 201 -7.39 1.26 24.79
N PHE A 202 -6.57 1.23 25.81
CA PHE A 202 -5.79 2.37 26.30
C PHE A 202 -4.32 2.34 25.86
N THR A 203 -3.93 1.41 24.98
CA THR A 203 -2.59 1.40 24.42
C THR A 203 -2.42 2.53 23.42
N LYS A 204 -1.34 3.28 23.57
CA LYS A 204 -0.91 4.26 22.57
C LYS A 204 -0.32 3.49 21.40
N ARG A 205 -0.90 3.66 20.20
CA ARG A 205 -0.44 3.03 18.96
C ARG A 205 0.21 4.05 18.06
N GLN A 206 1.32 3.65 17.46
CA GLN A 206 1.96 4.35 16.35
C GLN A 206 1.79 3.50 15.09
N TYR A 207 1.73 4.14 13.92
CA TYR A 207 1.68 3.41 12.65
C TYR A 207 3.09 3.09 12.18
N LEU A 208 3.25 1.90 11.61
CA LEU A 208 4.43 1.53 10.84
C LEU A 208 4.22 1.97 9.40
N ILE A 209 5.15 2.77 8.90
CA ILE A 209 5.11 3.30 7.53
C ILE A 209 6.31 2.82 6.73
N ASP A 210 6.09 2.68 5.42
CA ASP A 210 7.12 2.56 4.40
C ASP A 210 7.13 3.84 3.55
N ASP A 211 8.10 4.70 3.82
CA ASP A 211 8.37 5.97 3.13
C ASP A 211 9.54 5.88 2.13
N GLU A 212 10.16 4.71 2.02
CA GLU A 212 11.23 4.44 1.07
C GLU A 212 10.75 4.67 -0.37
N PRO A 213 11.62 5.11 -1.28
CA PRO A 213 11.26 5.18 -2.71
C PRO A 213 10.92 3.83 -3.31
N SER A 214 11.45 2.78 -2.75
CA SER A 214 11.26 1.41 -3.19
C SER A 214 9.81 0.93 -3.13
N HIS A 215 9.49 -0.06 -3.95
CA HIS A 215 8.15 -0.63 -4.05
C HIS A 215 7.86 -1.64 -2.94
N LEU A 216 6.61 -1.99 -2.75
CA LEU A 216 6.14 -2.89 -1.70
C LEU A 216 5.48 -4.12 -2.32
N PHE A 217 5.94 -5.30 -1.90
CA PHE A 217 5.43 -6.59 -2.32
C PHE A 217 4.73 -7.27 -1.14
N MET A 218 3.42 -7.52 -1.26
CA MET A 218 2.61 -7.97 -0.15
C MET A 218 1.94 -9.31 -0.40
N GLY A 219 2.35 -10.33 0.35
CA GLY A 219 1.68 -11.63 0.39
C GLY A 219 0.54 -11.64 1.40
N ALA A 220 -0.70 -11.59 0.92
CA ALA A 220 -1.88 -11.51 1.77
C ALA A 220 -3.08 -12.26 1.16
N PRO A 221 -3.33 -13.51 1.59
CA PRO A 221 -4.50 -14.27 1.16
C PRO A 221 -5.83 -13.55 1.42
N SER A 222 -6.87 -13.97 0.74
CA SER A 222 -8.23 -13.44 0.94
C SER A 222 -8.65 -13.53 2.41
N ARG A 223 -9.40 -12.53 2.89
CA ARG A 223 -9.92 -12.43 4.27
C ARG A 223 -8.85 -12.32 5.38
N THR A 224 -7.58 -12.12 5.05
CA THR A 224 -6.52 -11.90 6.05
C THR A 224 -6.43 -10.46 6.57
N GLY A 225 -7.25 -9.55 6.02
CA GLY A 225 -7.34 -8.16 6.48
C GLY A 225 -6.44 -7.17 5.73
N LYS A 226 -6.00 -7.50 4.50
CA LYS A 226 -5.18 -6.61 3.64
C LYS A 226 -5.83 -5.24 3.40
N GLY A 227 -7.09 -5.21 2.97
CA GLY A 227 -7.86 -3.99 2.75
C GLY A 227 -7.99 -3.16 4.03
N ILE A 228 -8.33 -3.84 5.13
CA ILE A 228 -8.55 -3.22 6.45
C ILE A 228 -7.24 -2.68 7.06
N GLY A 229 -6.13 -3.39 6.86
CA GLY A 229 -4.88 -3.13 7.57
C GLY A 229 -3.88 -2.26 6.83
N VAL A 230 -3.90 -2.28 5.51
CA VAL A 230 -2.90 -1.60 4.66
C VAL A 230 -3.55 -0.68 3.63
N VAL A 231 -4.48 -1.19 2.82
CA VAL A 231 -5.03 -0.46 1.66
C VAL A 231 -5.79 0.79 2.10
N VAL A 232 -6.86 0.62 2.89
CA VAL A 232 -7.70 1.75 3.35
C VAL A 232 -6.91 2.75 4.20
N PRO A 233 -6.10 2.33 5.20
CA PRO A 233 -5.23 3.26 5.94
C PRO A 233 -4.30 4.06 5.02
N THR A 234 -3.67 3.43 4.04
CA THR A 234 -2.79 4.10 3.09
C THR A 234 -3.54 5.12 2.24
N LEU A 235 -4.68 4.76 1.66
CA LEU A 235 -5.49 5.67 0.84
C LEU A 235 -6.01 6.88 1.64
N LEU A 236 -6.25 6.74 2.94
CA LEU A 236 -6.65 7.83 3.83
C LEU A 236 -5.49 8.72 4.30
N THR A 237 -4.24 8.38 3.97
CA THR A 237 -3.04 9.14 4.39
C THR A 237 -2.20 9.62 3.22
N TRP A 238 -2.22 8.95 2.09
CA TRP A 238 -1.43 9.26 0.91
C TRP A 238 -1.92 10.54 0.23
N THR A 239 -1.05 11.54 0.12
CA THR A 239 -1.40 12.88 -0.42
C THR A 239 -1.13 13.05 -1.90
N GLY A 240 -0.41 12.15 -2.53
CA GLY A 240 -0.19 12.16 -3.98
C GLY A 240 -1.32 11.47 -4.73
N SER A 241 -1.16 11.40 -6.05
CA SER A 241 -2.09 10.68 -6.94
C SER A 241 -2.10 9.18 -6.66
N THR A 242 -3.18 8.51 -7.03
CA THR A 242 -3.28 7.05 -6.89
C THR A 242 -3.92 6.42 -8.12
N VAL A 243 -3.43 5.23 -8.48
CA VAL A 243 -4.15 4.30 -9.37
C VAL A 243 -4.44 3.05 -8.56
N VAL A 244 -5.72 2.77 -8.39
CA VAL A 244 -6.20 1.71 -7.49
C VAL A 244 -6.98 0.68 -8.29
N ALA A 245 -6.48 -0.54 -8.37
CA ALA A 245 -7.27 -1.66 -8.84
C ALA A 245 -8.25 -2.09 -7.73
N ASP A 246 -9.53 -1.80 -7.92
CA ASP A 246 -10.61 -1.96 -6.91
C ASP A 246 -11.74 -2.86 -7.43
N PRO A 247 -11.55 -4.19 -7.47
CA PRO A 247 -12.53 -5.12 -8.06
C PRO A 247 -13.93 -5.08 -7.44
N LYS A 248 -14.03 -4.59 -6.21
CA LYS A 248 -15.30 -4.55 -5.47
C LYS A 248 -15.83 -3.14 -5.23
N ARG A 249 -15.12 -2.11 -5.69
CA ARG A 249 -15.46 -0.71 -5.44
C ARG A 249 -15.39 -0.30 -3.94
N GLU A 250 -14.99 -1.24 -3.05
CA GLU A 250 -14.94 -1.00 -1.60
C GLU A 250 -13.96 0.12 -1.22
N ASN A 251 -12.81 0.20 -1.89
CA ASN A 251 -11.79 1.21 -1.61
C ASN A 251 -12.28 2.62 -2.00
N LEU A 252 -12.92 2.75 -3.17
CA LEU A 252 -13.53 4.00 -3.61
C LEU A 252 -14.62 4.46 -2.64
N GLU A 253 -15.52 3.58 -2.23
CA GLU A 253 -16.61 3.90 -1.31
C GLU A 253 -16.14 4.34 0.07
N LEU A 254 -15.04 3.76 0.57
CA LEU A 254 -14.50 4.07 1.88
C LEU A 254 -13.62 5.32 1.87
N THR A 255 -12.89 5.58 0.80
CA THR A 255 -11.81 6.58 0.81
C THR A 255 -12.02 7.72 -0.19
N GLY A 256 -12.73 7.49 -1.29
CA GLY A 256 -12.88 8.46 -2.38
C GLY A 256 -13.47 9.80 -1.94
N GLY A 257 -14.49 9.77 -1.09
CA GLY A 257 -15.09 11.01 -0.57
C GLY A 257 -14.13 11.85 0.28
N TYR A 258 -13.25 11.22 1.04
CA TYR A 258 -12.22 11.91 1.81
C TYR A 258 -11.14 12.49 0.89
N ARG A 259 -10.71 11.73 -0.11
CA ARG A 259 -9.72 12.17 -1.09
C ARG A 259 -10.23 13.34 -1.94
N GLN A 260 -11.48 13.26 -2.40
CA GLN A 260 -12.09 14.30 -3.22
C GLN A 260 -12.36 15.61 -2.45
N HIS A 261 -12.97 15.52 -1.26
CA HIS A 261 -13.50 16.70 -0.58
C HIS A 261 -12.60 17.25 0.54
N VAL A 262 -11.71 16.42 1.09
CA VAL A 262 -10.79 16.85 2.15
C VAL A 262 -9.38 17.08 1.62
N PHE A 263 -8.86 16.15 0.80
CA PHE A 263 -7.58 16.37 0.13
C PHE A 263 -7.69 17.29 -1.10
N GLY A 264 -8.89 17.42 -1.69
CA GLY A 264 -9.12 18.27 -2.86
C GLY A 264 -8.66 17.64 -4.18
N HIS A 265 -8.52 16.31 -4.21
CA HIS A 265 -8.10 15.57 -5.40
C HIS A 265 -9.20 15.49 -6.45
N ASN A 266 -8.81 15.30 -7.69
CA ASN A 266 -9.72 14.80 -8.73
C ASN A 266 -9.86 13.29 -8.51
N VAL A 267 -11.09 12.81 -8.28
CA VAL A 267 -11.35 11.39 -8.10
C VAL A 267 -12.14 10.88 -9.30
N LEU A 268 -11.54 9.94 -10.03
CA LEU A 268 -12.09 9.32 -11.23
C LEU A 268 -12.40 7.85 -10.95
N GLU A 269 -13.59 7.40 -11.35
CA GLU A 269 -13.96 6.01 -11.38
C GLU A 269 -14.00 5.56 -12.83
N PHE A 270 -13.17 4.60 -13.24
CA PHE A 270 -13.26 3.95 -14.53
C PHE A 270 -13.78 2.52 -14.35
N ALA A 271 -15.02 2.31 -14.72
CA ALA A 271 -15.73 1.03 -14.63
C ALA A 271 -16.17 0.59 -16.02
N LEU A 272 -15.36 -0.22 -16.69
CA LEU A 272 -15.49 -0.56 -18.11
C LEU A 272 -16.86 -1.11 -18.50
N ALA A 273 -17.45 -1.96 -17.65
CA ALA A 273 -18.71 -2.66 -17.92
C ALA A 273 -19.85 -2.22 -16.99
N ASP A 274 -19.77 -1.02 -16.43
CA ASP A 274 -20.82 -0.48 -15.55
C ASP A 274 -21.81 0.39 -16.35
N ARG A 275 -23.09 0.24 -16.07
CA ARG A 275 -24.16 1.06 -16.68
C ARG A 275 -24.26 2.48 -16.11
N ARG A 276 -23.62 2.73 -14.97
CA ARG A 276 -23.51 4.07 -14.39
C ARG A 276 -22.59 4.93 -15.26
N LYS A 277 -22.82 6.24 -15.26
CA LYS A 277 -21.90 7.17 -15.91
C LYS A 277 -20.57 7.19 -15.13
N THR A 278 -19.55 6.55 -15.67
CA THR A 278 -18.18 6.55 -15.15
C THR A 278 -17.28 7.43 -16.02
N ALA A 279 -16.05 7.69 -15.58
CA ALA A 279 -15.07 8.33 -16.44
C ALA A 279 -14.83 7.47 -17.68
N ARG A 280 -14.61 8.12 -18.83
CA ARG A 280 -14.33 7.46 -20.11
C ARG A 280 -12.85 7.53 -20.41
N PHE A 281 -12.34 6.50 -21.07
CA PHE A 281 -10.95 6.43 -21.47
C PHE A 281 -10.80 5.75 -22.83
N ASN A 282 -10.46 6.54 -23.84
CA ASN A 282 -10.08 6.06 -25.18
C ASN A 282 -8.57 5.88 -25.27
N PRO A 283 -8.03 4.66 -25.32
CA PRO A 283 -6.59 4.47 -25.39
C PRO A 283 -5.93 5.12 -26.61
N ALA A 284 -6.65 5.27 -27.74
CA ALA A 284 -6.11 5.92 -28.94
C ALA A 284 -5.77 7.41 -28.72
N ASN A 285 -6.35 8.05 -27.71
CA ASN A 285 -6.06 9.44 -27.35
C ASN A 285 -4.72 9.60 -26.61
N GLU A 286 -4.11 8.51 -26.14
CA GLU A 286 -2.78 8.55 -25.57
C GLU A 286 -1.67 8.68 -26.63
N VAL A 287 -1.99 8.45 -27.91
CA VAL A 287 -1.05 8.63 -29.02
C VAL A 287 -0.90 10.10 -29.36
N ARG A 288 0.36 10.58 -29.49
CA ARG A 288 0.70 11.93 -29.91
C ARG A 288 0.68 12.04 -31.44
N TRP A 289 -0.52 11.99 -31.98
CA TRP A 289 -0.76 12.06 -33.42
C TRP A 289 -0.15 13.29 -34.08
N GLY A 290 0.37 13.15 -35.28
CA GLY A 290 0.97 14.24 -36.03
C GLY A 290 2.30 14.76 -35.46
N THR A 291 2.92 14.06 -34.53
CA THR A 291 4.23 14.39 -33.96
C THR A 291 5.28 13.32 -34.27
N PRO A 292 6.57 13.61 -34.11
CA PRO A 292 7.62 12.60 -34.25
C PRO A 292 7.50 11.39 -33.32
N TYR A 293 6.66 11.48 -32.27
CA TYR A 293 6.43 10.41 -31.28
C TYR A 293 5.32 9.44 -31.69
N GLU A 294 4.55 9.75 -32.74
CA GLU A 294 3.38 8.99 -33.16
C GLU A 294 3.64 7.50 -33.32
N GLY A 295 4.63 7.13 -34.14
CA GLY A 295 4.95 5.72 -34.40
C GLY A 295 5.33 4.97 -33.14
N HIS A 296 6.16 5.60 -32.28
CA HIS A 296 6.55 5.02 -31.00
C HIS A 296 5.34 4.82 -30.06
N ASP A 297 4.45 5.78 -30.00
CA ASP A 297 3.27 5.74 -29.14
C ASP A 297 2.27 4.67 -29.59
N VAL A 298 2.04 4.54 -30.91
CA VAL A 298 1.17 3.52 -31.48
C VAL A 298 1.75 2.13 -31.26
N ASP A 299 3.07 1.94 -31.48
CA ASP A 299 3.73 0.66 -31.25
C ASP A 299 3.64 0.23 -29.78
N ASN A 300 3.88 1.13 -28.82
CA ASN A 300 3.72 0.87 -27.40
C ASN A 300 2.28 0.50 -27.05
N LEU A 301 1.32 1.28 -27.52
CA LEU A 301 -0.12 1.08 -27.25
C LEU A 301 -0.56 -0.30 -27.72
N ILE A 302 -0.30 -0.64 -28.98
CA ILE A 302 -0.71 -1.91 -29.56
C ILE A 302 0.13 -3.07 -29.02
N GLY A 303 1.41 -2.86 -28.76
CA GLY A 303 2.28 -3.85 -28.14
C GLY A 303 1.76 -4.33 -26.78
N ILE A 304 1.30 -3.41 -25.93
CA ILE A 304 0.73 -3.72 -24.61
C ILE A 304 -0.67 -4.34 -24.75
N LEU A 305 -1.53 -3.77 -25.60
CA LEU A 305 -2.93 -4.21 -25.76
C LEU A 305 -3.02 -5.65 -26.24
N VAL A 306 -2.27 -5.97 -27.28
CA VAL A 306 -2.28 -7.31 -27.92
C VAL A 306 -1.40 -8.29 -27.13
N GLY A 307 -0.36 -7.79 -26.47
CA GLY A 307 0.58 -8.58 -25.69
C GLY A 307 1.65 -9.28 -26.51
N GLU A 308 2.46 -10.10 -25.85
CA GLU A 308 3.54 -10.87 -26.49
C GLU A 308 3.07 -12.31 -26.78
N GLY A 309 3.28 -12.78 -28.00
CA GLY A 309 3.06 -14.17 -28.37
C GLY A 309 4.20 -15.08 -27.89
N SER A 310 3.90 -16.32 -27.61
CA SER A 310 4.89 -17.34 -27.28
C SER A 310 4.84 -18.52 -28.28
N GLY A 311 5.99 -19.05 -28.63
CA GLY A 311 6.05 -20.22 -29.50
C GLY A 311 5.49 -19.97 -30.91
N SER A 312 4.58 -20.83 -31.38
CA SER A 312 3.92 -20.76 -32.68
C SER A 312 3.06 -19.54 -32.89
N ASP A 313 2.51 -18.98 -31.77
CA ASP A 313 1.54 -17.90 -31.85
C ASP A 313 2.19 -16.53 -32.05
N LYS A 314 3.51 -16.43 -31.85
CA LYS A 314 4.28 -15.20 -32.03
C LYS A 314 4.10 -14.59 -33.41
N HIS A 315 4.18 -15.43 -34.47
CA HIS A 315 3.99 -14.99 -35.86
C HIS A 315 2.63 -14.33 -36.08
N TRP A 316 1.55 -14.95 -35.61
CA TRP A 316 0.20 -14.43 -35.77
C TRP A 316 -0.02 -13.14 -35.02
N ILE A 317 0.49 -13.06 -33.79
CA ILE A 317 0.35 -11.88 -32.92
C ILE A 317 1.12 -10.69 -33.47
N GLU A 318 2.38 -10.86 -33.93
CA GLU A 318 3.14 -9.74 -34.49
C GLU A 318 2.53 -9.22 -35.80
N ASN A 319 1.98 -10.11 -36.63
CA ASN A 319 1.28 -9.70 -37.87
C ASN A 319 -0.07 -9.01 -37.54
N ALA A 320 -0.79 -9.48 -36.54
CA ALA A 320 -2.02 -8.82 -36.05
C ALA A 320 -1.74 -7.42 -35.49
N LYS A 321 -0.65 -7.24 -34.76
CA LYS A 321 -0.20 -5.91 -34.31
C LYS A 321 0.02 -4.97 -35.48
N SER A 322 0.79 -5.41 -36.49
CA SER A 322 1.06 -4.62 -37.69
C SER A 322 -0.23 -4.22 -38.41
N LEU A 323 -1.18 -5.14 -38.53
CA LEU A 323 -2.47 -4.88 -39.13
C LEU A 323 -3.28 -3.84 -38.33
N ILE A 324 -3.34 -3.98 -36.99
CA ILE A 324 -4.04 -3.04 -36.12
C ILE A 324 -3.39 -1.65 -36.19
N ILE A 325 -2.05 -1.55 -36.17
CA ILE A 325 -1.32 -0.29 -36.26
C ILE A 325 -1.68 0.43 -37.57
N GLY A 326 -1.58 -0.28 -38.70
CA GLY A 326 -1.90 0.29 -40.02
C GLY A 326 -3.36 0.77 -40.10
N THR A 327 -4.29 -0.05 -39.60
CA THR A 327 -5.73 0.28 -39.62
C THR A 327 -6.07 1.45 -38.68
N LEU A 328 -5.54 1.45 -37.46
CA LEU A 328 -5.77 2.53 -36.50
C LEU A 328 -5.24 3.87 -37.03
N THR A 329 -4.03 3.87 -37.60
CA THR A 329 -3.43 5.07 -38.20
C THR A 329 -4.28 5.56 -39.37
N HIS A 330 -4.68 4.67 -40.29
CA HIS A 330 -5.56 5.03 -41.43
C HIS A 330 -6.85 5.68 -40.96
N LEU A 331 -7.58 5.03 -40.04
CA LEU A 331 -8.84 5.55 -39.54
C LEU A 331 -8.68 6.89 -38.81
N LYS A 332 -7.59 7.05 -38.05
CA LYS A 332 -7.36 8.32 -37.34
C LYS A 332 -7.22 9.50 -38.27
N TYR A 333 -6.44 9.34 -39.35
CA TYR A 333 -6.26 10.40 -40.34
C TYR A 333 -7.51 10.61 -41.20
N SER A 334 -8.21 9.55 -41.57
CA SER A 334 -9.50 9.63 -42.28
C SER A 334 -10.57 10.34 -41.49
N HIS A 335 -10.75 9.99 -40.23
CA HIS A 335 -11.74 10.66 -39.36
C HIS A 335 -11.37 12.13 -39.08
N ALA A 336 -10.08 12.43 -38.84
CA ALA A 336 -9.63 13.80 -38.63
C ALA A 336 -9.93 14.66 -39.85
N ARG A 337 -9.69 14.12 -41.05
CA ARG A 337 -10.04 14.81 -42.30
C ARG A 337 -11.54 14.99 -42.48
N LEU A 338 -12.33 13.95 -42.19
CA LEU A 338 -13.79 14.03 -42.30
C LEU A 338 -14.36 15.11 -41.36
N ASN A 339 -13.91 15.13 -40.09
CA ASN A 339 -14.30 16.13 -39.13
C ASN A 339 -13.95 17.56 -39.64
N PHE A 340 -12.72 17.72 -40.16
CA PHE A 340 -12.29 18.99 -40.72
C PHE A 340 -13.16 19.46 -41.88
N LEU A 341 -13.45 18.59 -42.85
CA LEU A 341 -14.29 18.90 -44.00
C LEU A 341 -15.73 19.25 -43.62
N ASN A 342 -16.23 18.64 -42.57
CA ASN A 342 -17.57 18.93 -42.04
C ASN A 342 -17.59 20.07 -41.02
N GLY A 343 -16.44 20.70 -40.77
CA GLY A 343 -16.33 21.81 -39.80
C GLY A 343 -16.56 21.40 -38.35
N GLN A 344 -16.42 20.12 -38.04
CA GLN A 344 -16.67 19.56 -36.71
C GLN A 344 -15.43 19.73 -35.79
N ILE A 345 -15.69 20.13 -34.56
CA ILE A 345 -14.65 20.27 -33.54
C ILE A 345 -14.89 19.29 -32.37
N PRO A 346 -13.86 18.94 -31.59
CA PRO A 346 -14.01 18.08 -30.42
C PRO A 346 -15.07 18.61 -29.43
N GLY A 347 -16.08 17.79 -29.18
CA GLY A 347 -17.23 18.15 -28.35
C GLY A 347 -18.54 18.29 -29.12
N ASP A 348 -18.49 18.41 -30.44
CA ASP A 348 -19.67 18.38 -31.29
C ASP A 348 -20.28 16.97 -31.28
N GLU A 349 -21.62 16.87 -31.41
CA GLU A 349 -22.34 15.60 -31.38
C GLU A 349 -21.90 14.66 -32.52
N ASP A 350 -21.62 15.22 -33.70
CA ASP A 350 -21.21 14.45 -34.87
C ASP A 350 -19.68 14.32 -35.02
N TYR A 351 -18.89 14.80 -34.05
CA TYR A 351 -17.43 14.66 -34.10
C TYR A 351 -17.00 13.21 -33.94
N ILE A 352 -16.28 12.68 -34.92
CA ILE A 352 -15.80 11.30 -34.91
C ILE A 352 -14.47 11.23 -34.16
N GLU A 353 -14.47 10.72 -32.95
CA GLU A 353 -13.25 10.41 -32.20
C GLU A 353 -12.84 8.96 -32.46
N THR A 354 -11.70 8.78 -33.15
CA THR A 354 -11.21 7.43 -33.52
C THR A 354 -10.94 6.59 -32.27
N SER A 355 -11.49 5.38 -32.24
CA SER A 355 -11.35 4.42 -31.13
C SER A 355 -11.10 3.00 -31.63
N PHE A 356 -10.80 2.08 -30.72
CA PHE A 356 -10.65 0.67 -31.07
C PHE A 356 -11.93 0.00 -31.55
N TYR A 357 -13.11 0.56 -31.23
CA TYR A 357 -14.36 0.13 -31.84
C TYR A 357 -14.33 0.30 -33.36
N HIS A 358 -13.89 1.44 -33.85
CA HIS A 358 -13.80 1.69 -35.31
C HIS A 358 -12.79 0.75 -35.98
N VAL A 359 -11.67 0.44 -35.32
CA VAL A 359 -10.71 -0.54 -35.82
C VAL A 359 -11.32 -1.94 -35.88
N TYR A 360 -12.03 -2.35 -34.84
CA TYR A 360 -12.75 -3.62 -34.80
C TYR A 360 -13.80 -3.70 -35.91
N GLU A 361 -14.63 -2.68 -36.06
CA GLU A 361 -15.68 -2.59 -37.07
C GLU A 361 -15.08 -2.67 -38.49
N PHE A 362 -14.02 -1.90 -38.74
CA PHE A 362 -13.33 -1.91 -40.01
C PHE A 362 -12.79 -3.28 -40.36
N LEU A 363 -12.12 -3.96 -39.44
CA LEU A 363 -11.51 -5.28 -39.68
C LEU A 363 -12.55 -6.40 -39.74
N SER A 364 -13.65 -6.32 -38.98
CA SER A 364 -14.72 -7.32 -38.99
C SER A 364 -15.59 -7.26 -40.23
N THR A 365 -15.68 -6.09 -40.88
CA THR A 365 -16.42 -5.87 -42.12
C THR A 365 -15.54 -5.92 -43.36
N ALA A 366 -14.25 -6.22 -43.19
CA ALA A 366 -13.33 -6.42 -44.32
C ALA A 366 -13.84 -7.57 -45.20
N GLY A 367 -13.99 -7.31 -46.51
CA GLY A 367 -14.57 -8.26 -47.47
C GLY A 367 -15.92 -7.82 -48.06
N SER A 368 -16.48 -6.70 -47.62
CA SER A 368 -17.70 -6.09 -48.20
C SER A 368 -17.33 -4.91 -49.12
N GLY A 369 -16.77 -5.15 -50.32
CA GLY A 369 -16.41 -4.09 -51.23
C GLY A 369 -15.95 -4.65 -52.59
N GLU A 370 -15.52 -3.79 -53.51
CA GLU A 370 -14.99 -4.17 -54.84
C GLU A 370 -13.73 -5.03 -54.71
N ASP A 371 -12.87 -4.72 -53.73
CA ASP A 371 -11.73 -5.55 -53.34
C ASP A 371 -11.97 -6.09 -51.92
N PRO A 372 -12.14 -7.42 -51.74
CA PRO A 372 -12.39 -8.02 -50.44
C PRO A 372 -11.18 -7.99 -49.48
N SER A 373 -10.02 -7.55 -49.95
CA SER A 373 -8.84 -7.40 -49.09
C SER A 373 -8.94 -6.14 -48.24
N ILE A 374 -8.26 -6.12 -47.07
CA ILE A 374 -8.18 -4.93 -46.24
C ILE A 374 -7.48 -3.78 -46.96
N LEU A 375 -6.41 -4.09 -47.72
CA LEU A 375 -5.75 -3.10 -48.54
C LEU A 375 -6.64 -2.62 -49.70
N GLY A 376 -7.43 -3.51 -50.29
CA GLY A 376 -8.44 -3.15 -51.29
C GLY A 376 -9.45 -2.16 -50.75
N LYS A 377 -9.98 -2.40 -49.54
CA LYS A 377 -10.90 -1.49 -48.87
C LYS A 377 -10.28 -0.09 -48.67
N VAL A 378 -9.04 -0.03 -48.17
CA VAL A 378 -8.31 1.25 -48.03
C VAL A 378 -8.07 1.90 -49.39
N THR A 379 -7.68 1.11 -50.40
CA THR A 379 -7.43 1.62 -51.74
C THR A 379 -8.72 2.13 -52.40
N ASP A 380 -9.85 1.47 -52.18
CA ASP A 380 -11.15 1.90 -52.72
C ASP A 380 -11.63 3.18 -52.00
N GLU A 381 -11.42 3.29 -50.71
CA GLU A 381 -11.65 4.53 -49.97
C GLU A 381 -10.78 5.68 -50.50
N LEU A 382 -9.49 5.45 -50.75
CA LEU A 382 -8.57 6.42 -51.34
C LEU A 382 -8.91 6.78 -52.78
N LYS A 383 -9.38 5.82 -53.60
CA LYS A 383 -9.88 6.08 -54.95
C LYS A 383 -11.14 6.98 -54.92
N LYS A 384 -12.08 6.67 -54.03
CA LYS A 384 -13.24 7.52 -53.79
C LYS A 384 -12.85 8.91 -53.28
N ALA A 385 -11.79 8.99 -52.46
CA ALA A 385 -11.20 10.24 -52.01
C ALA A 385 -10.55 11.06 -53.12
N GLY A 386 -10.12 10.43 -54.22
CA GLY A 386 -9.61 11.12 -55.43
C GLY A 386 -10.70 11.88 -56.20
N ASP A 387 -11.99 11.57 -55.95
CA ASP A 387 -13.11 12.37 -56.42
C ASP A 387 -13.23 13.64 -55.58
N SER A 388 -13.40 14.80 -56.23
CA SER A 388 -13.30 16.11 -55.58
C SER A 388 -14.21 16.33 -54.39
N ASP A 389 -15.27 15.54 -54.31
CA ASP A 389 -16.28 15.66 -53.25
C ASP A 389 -16.15 14.58 -52.16
N SER A 390 -15.10 13.73 -52.22
CA SER A 390 -14.91 12.68 -51.22
C SER A 390 -14.33 13.25 -49.90
N PRO A 391 -14.92 12.97 -48.74
CA PRO A 391 -14.39 13.40 -47.45
C PRO A 391 -13.06 12.70 -47.10
N LEU A 392 -12.69 11.63 -47.78
CA LEU A 392 -11.47 10.85 -47.53
C LEU A 392 -10.23 11.35 -48.25
N PHE A 393 -10.33 12.37 -49.09
CA PHE A 393 -9.18 12.94 -49.77
C PHE A 393 -8.16 13.48 -48.75
N ALA A 394 -6.98 12.87 -48.65
CA ALA A 394 -5.99 13.22 -47.68
C ALA A 394 -4.93 14.19 -48.26
N PRO A 395 -4.75 15.40 -47.71
CA PRO A 395 -3.59 16.23 -47.99
C PRO A 395 -2.31 15.56 -47.47
N HIS A 396 -1.16 16.16 -47.78
CA HIS A 396 0.12 15.65 -47.32
C HIS A 396 0.15 15.51 -45.78
N PHE A 397 0.77 14.45 -45.26
CA PHE A 397 0.80 14.10 -43.83
C PHE A 397 1.26 15.25 -42.96
N SER A 398 2.33 15.96 -43.32
CA SER A 398 2.83 17.12 -42.54
C SER A 398 1.82 18.24 -42.37
N ASP A 399 0.91 18.36 -43.32
CA ASP A 399 -0.09 19.45 -43.30
C ASP A 399 -1.33 19.10 -42.52
N MET A 400 -1.54 17.83 -42.26
CA MET A 400 -2.62 17.36 -41.39
C MET A 400 -2.27 17.35 -39.88
N ALA A 401 -1.00 17.48 -39.54
CA ALA A 401 -0.56 17.43 -38.15
C ALA A 401 -1.29 18.43 -37.23
N HIS A 402 -1.67 19.59 -37.76
CA HIS A 402 -2.41 20.62 -37.03
C HIS A 402 -3.91 20.29 -36.83
N LEU A 403 -4.43 19.27 -37.54
CA LEU A 403 -5.81 18.80 -37.35
C LEU A 403 -5.98 17.96 -36.09
N PHE A 404 -4.88 17.53 -35.46
CA PHE A 404 -4.94 16.75 -34.24
C PHE A 404 -4.91 17.68 -33.03
N VAL A 405 -6.02 17.76 -32.30
CA VAL A 405 -6.07 18.46 -31.02
C VAL A 405 -5.25 17.68 -30.01
N TYR A 406 -4.05 18.21 -29.77
CA TYR A 406 -3.04 17.57 -28.96
C TYR A 406 -3.27 17.89 -27.51
N ASN A 407 -3.99 17.49 -26.72
CA ASN A 407 -4.18 17.72 -25.30
C ASN A 407 -5.41 18.54 -24.89
N LYS A 408 -6.31 17.85 -24.25
CA LYS A 408 -7.23 18.41 -23.25
C LYS A 408 -6.49 18.79 -21.94
N ARG A 409 -5.20 19.13 -21.99
CA ARG A 409 -4.50 19.64 -20.81
C ARG A 409 -4.99 21.04 -20.54
N SER A 410 -5.56 21.25 -19.35
CA SER A 410 -6.03 22.55 -18.88
C SER A 410 -4.90 23.56 -18.63
N ASP A 411 -3.65 23.11 -18.60
CA ASP A 411 -2.44 23.87 -18.32
C ASP A 411 -1.62 24.23 -19.58
N LEU A 412 -1.88 23.57 -20.70
CA LEU A 412 -1.39 24.06 -21.97
C LEU A 412 -2.38 25.07 -22.49
N PRO A 413 -1.90 26.19 -23.13
CA PRO A 413 -2.81 27.06 -23.85
C PRO A 413 -3.68 26.13 -24.67
N LYS A 414 -5.01 26.19 -24.50
CA LYS A 414 -5.94 25.57 -25.42
C LYS A 414 -5.36 25.91 -26.78
N LEU A 415 -4.80 24.93 -27.48
CA LEU A 415 -4.65 25.00 -28.89
C LEU A 415 -6.10 25.11 -29.38
N GLU A 416 -6.67 26.29 -29.22
CA GLU A 416 -7.85 26.65 -29.92
C GLU A 416 -7.51 26.36 -31.36
N PHE A 417 -8.26 25.44 -31.89
CA PHE A 417 -8.23 25.11 -33.30
C PHE A 417 -8.74 26.36 -34.02
N ILE A 418 -7.99 27.44 -33.94
CA ILE A 418 -8.18 28.59 -34.79
C ILE A 418 -7.52 28.18 -36.12
N ILE A 419 -8.26 27.41 -36.89
CA ILE A 419 -8.05 27.43 -38.32
C ILE A 419 -8.44 28.86 -38.71
N THR A 420 -7.46 29.71 -38.69
CA THR A 420 -7.65 31.02 -39.32
C THR A 420 -8.12 30.76 -40.74
N GLU A 421 -9.07 31.55 -41.25
CA GLU A 421 -9.54 31.41 -42.63
C GLU A 421 -8.40 31.24 -43.64
N ALA A 422 -7.25 31.91 -43.40
CA ALA A 422 -6.03 31.75 -44.19
C ALA A 422 -5.48 30.30 -44.18
N LYS A 423 -5.38 29.63 -43.03
CA LYS A 423 -4.93 28.21 -42.96
C LYS A 423 -5.94 27.27 -43.57
N ALA A 424 -7.22 27.52 -43.42
CA ALA A 424 -8.27 26.73 -44.06
C ALA A 424 -8.20 26.86 -45.58
N ALA A 425 -7.94 28.06 -46.10
CA ALA A 425 -7.74 28.29 -47.53
C ALA A 425 -6.47 27.63 -48.05
N ASP A 426 -5.35 27.68 -47.33
CA ASP A 426 -4.10 27.00 -47.71
C ASP A 426 -4.25 25.48 -47.74
N ILE A 427 -4.93 24.88 -46.76
CA ILE A 427 -5.23 23.45 -46.73
C ILE A 427 -6.18 23.05 -47.84
N PHE A 428 -7.17 23.88 -48.11
CA PHE A 428 -8.12 23.69 -49.20
C PHE A 428 -7.43 23.75 -50.57
N ASN A 429 -6.57 24.72 -50.79
CA ASN A 429 -5.77 24.88 -52.02
C ASN A 429 -4.82 23.70 -52.16
N PHE A 430 -4.11 23.31 -51.11
CA PHE A 430 -3.22 22.19 -51.11
C PHE A 430 -3.97 20.86 -51.38
N SER A 431 -5.13 20.66 -50.74
CA SER A 431 -5.97 19.48 -51.00
C SER A 431 -6.54 19.47 -52.41
N HIS A 432 -6.71 20.62 -53.06
CA HIS A 432 -7.11 20.74 -54.46
C HIS A 432 -5.99 20.32 -55.43
N GLU A 433 -4.75 20.70 -55.15
CA GLU A 433 -3.58 20.20 -55.94
C GLU A 433 -3.29 18.72 -55.70
N ALA A 434 -3.46 18.25 -54.48
CA ALA A 434 -3.29 16.84 -54.13
C ALA A 434 -4.40 15.93 -54.64
N LYS A 435 -5.51 16.45 -55.21
CA LYS A 435 -6.56 15.65 -55.90
C LYS A 435 -6.06 14.73 -56.95
N GLN A 436 -4.90 15.04 -57.57
CA GLN A 436 -4.36 14.27 -58.69
C GLN A 436 -3.50 13.10 -58.23
N THR A 437 -3.08 13.03 -56.98
CA THR A 437 -2.24 11.96 -56.43
C THR A 437 -2.74 11.58 -55.04
N PRO A 438 -3.54 10.50 -54.90
CA PRO A 438 -3.94 9.98 -53.61
C PRO A 438 -2.71 9.72 -52.73
N TRP A 439 -2.61 10.37 -51.58
CA TRP A 439 -1.51 10.15 -50.67
C TRP A 439 -1.90 9.15 -49.58
N LEU A 440 -1.01 8.24 -49.31
CA LEU A 440 -1.15 7.24 -48.27
C LEU A 440 -0.12 7.50 -47.18
N HIS A 441 -0.56 7.52 -45.94
CA HIS A 441 0.34 7.69 -44.78
C HIS A 441 1.45 6.62 -44.80
N PRO A 442 2.74 6.97 -44.61
CA PRO A 442 3.86 6.00 -44.73
C PRO A 442 3.70 4.77 -43.85
N VAL A 443 3.23 4.92 -42.60
CA VAL A 443 2.98 3.78 -41.71
C VAL A 443 1.86 2.87 -42.27
N VAL A 444 0.81 3.46 -42.82
CA VAL A 444 -0.28 2.71 -43.46
C VAL A 444 0.23 1.95 -44.65
N ALA A 445 1.01 2.61 -45.55
CA ALA A 445 1.60 1.97 -46.72
C ALA A 445 2.50 0.78 -46.31
N GLU A 446 3.34 0.96 -45.31
CA GLU A 446 4.25 -0.10 -44.81
C GLU A 446 3.47 -1.28 -44.23
N LYS A 447 2.61 -1.01 -43.26
CA LYS A 447 1.94 -2.06 -42.44
C LYS A 447 0.89 -2.81 -43.28
N LEU A 448 0.05 -2.10 -44.02
CA LEU A 448 -1.00 -2.73 -44.86
C LEU A 448 -0.41 -3.29 -46.18
N GLY A 449 0.62 -2.66 -46.74
CA GLY A 449 1.35 -3.21 -47.90
C GLY A 449 2.01 -4.56 -47.60
N GLY A 450 2.65 -4.68 -46.43
CA GLY A 450 3.17 -5.96 -45.94
C GLY A 450 2.08 -7.01 -45.69
N PHE A 451 0.90 -6.60 -45.30
CA PHE A 451 -0.26 -7.50 -45.13
C PHE A 451 -0.79 -7.98 -46.51
N ALA A 452 -0.90 -7.09 -47.48
CA ALA A 452 -1.41 -7.41 -48.82
C ALA A 452 -0.59 -8.47 -49.57
N GLY A 453 0.70 -8.60 -49.30
CA GLY A 453 1.57 -9.63 -49.88
C GLY A 453 1.39 -11.04 -49.28
N LYS A 454 0.50 -11.23 -48.32
CA LYS A 454 0.29 -12.53 -47.64
C LYS A 454 -0.61 -13.46 -48.43
N ALA A 455 -0.36 -14.77 -48.30
CA ALA A 455 -1.28 -15.78 -48.82
C ALA A 455 -2.67 -15.66 -48.18
N PRO A 456 -3.76 -15.96 -48.92
CA PRO A 456 -5.14 -15.78 -48.40
C PRO A 456 -5.41 -16.46 -47.08
N ASN A 457 -4.91 -17.67 -46.86
CA ASN A 457 -5.07 -18.41 -45.62
C ASN A 457 -4.32 -17.73 -44.42
N GLU A 458 -3.11 -17.22 -44.71
CA GLU A 458 -2.34 -16.48 -43.71
C GLU A 458 -3.03 -15.15 -43.38
N ALA A 459 -3.46 -14.40 -44.40
CA ALA A 459 -4.17 -13.14 -44.22
C ALA A 459 -5.44 -13.33 -43.34
N SER A 460 -6.26 -14.36 -43.64
CA SER A 460 -7.44 -14.69 -42.86
C SER A 460 -7.12 -15.00 -41.40
N GLY A 461 -6.03 -15.75 -41.13
CA GLY A 461 -5.57 -16.03 -39.75
C GLY A 461 -5.12 -14.79 -39.02
N VAL A 462 -4.42 -13.87 -39.66
CA VAL A 462 -3.99 -12.59 -39.10
C VAL A 462 -5.19 -11.70 -38.76
N VAL A 463 -6.16 -11.58 -39.69
CA VAL A 463 -7.41 -10.82 -39.42
C VAL A 463 -8.17 -11.39 -38.23
N SER A 464 -8.35 -12.73 -38.23
CA SER A 464 -9.03 -13.40 -37.12
C SER A 464 -8.36 -13.13 -35.76
N THR A 465 -7.02 -13.14 -35.73
CA THR A 465 -6.23 -12.84 -34.53
C THR A 465 -6.42 -11.38 -34.10
N ALA A 466 -6.38 -10.44 -35.04
CA ALA A 466 -6.58 -9.01 -34.78
C ALA A 466 -8.01 -8.71 -34.26
N VAL A 467 -9.03 -9.25 -34.92
CA VAL A 467 -10.44 -9.11 -34.51
C VAL A 467 -10.65 -9.70 -33.12
N THR A 468 -10.07 -10.88 -32.83
CA THR A 468 -10.16 -11.51 -31.50
C THR A 468 -9.52 -10.62 -30.41
N ALA A 469 -8.37 -10.02 -30.68
CA ALA A 469 -7.69 -9.11 -29.74
C ALA A 469 -8.53 -7.85 -29.42
N LEU A 470 -9.35 -7.40 -30.37
CA LEU A 470 -10.18 -6.21 -30.26
C LEU A 470 -11.64 -6.51 -29.89
N GLN A 471 -12.03 -7.77 -29.76
CA GLN A 471 -13.44 -8.19 -29.60
C GLN A 471 -14.15 -7.49 -28.45
N MET A 472 -13.45 -7.20 -27.34
CA MET A 472 -14.03 -6.50 -26.21
C MET A 472 -14.59 -5.12 -26.56
N PHE A 473 -14.02 -4.43 -27.54
CA PHE A 473 -14.45 -3.10 -27.97
C PHE A 473 -15.72 -3.12 -28.86
N SER A 474 -16.29 -4.29 -29.16
CA SER A 474 -17.57 -4.41 -29.87
C SER A 474 -18.81 -4.32 -28.96
N GLU A 475 -18.62 -4.40 -27.66
CA GLU A 475 -19.73 -4.37 -26.71
C GLU A 475 -20.22 -2.93 -26.46
N LYS A 476 -21.52 -2.70 -26.61
CA LYS A 476 -22.11 -1.36 -26.49
C LYS A 476 -21.65 -0.58 -25.26
N ILE A 477 -21.63 -1.22 -24.10
CA ILE A 477 -21.23 -0.56 -22.84
C ILE A 477 -19.74 -0.21 -22.80
N VAL A 478 -18.90 -1.04 -23.43
CA VAL A 478 -17.46 -0.78 -23.58
C VAL A 478 -17.23 0.35 -24.57
N ILE A 479 -17.98 0.37 -25.67
CA ILE A 479 -17.95 1.47 -26.67
C ILE A 479 -18.23 2.80 -25.96
N GLU A 480 -19.34 2.90 -25.22
CA GLU A 480 -19.72 4.11 -24.49
C GLU A 480 -18.61 4.62 -23.54
N ASN A 481 -17.82 3.72 -22.94
CA ASN A 481 -16.77 4.06 -21.99
C ASN A 481 -15.38 4.19 -22.61
N THR A 482 -15.19 3.81 -23.90
CA THR A 482 -13.85 3.81 -24.56
C THR A 482 -13.79 4.57 -25.87
N CYS A 483 -14.88 5.17 -26.35
CA CYS A 483 -14.85 5.97 -27.60
C CYS A 483 -14.30 7.38 -27.41
N THR A 484 -14.28 7.91 -26.20
CA THR A 484 -13.76 9.25 -25.88
C THR A 484 -13.03 9.22 -24.53
N SER A 485 -12.30 10.28 -24.20
CA SER A 485 -11.56 10.39 -22.94
C SER A 485 -12.00 11.60 -22.13
N ASP A 486 -12.25 11.40 -20.84
CA ASP A 486 -12.44 12.47 -19.88
C ASP A 486 -11.11 12.88 -19.19
N PHE A 487 -10.03 12.11 -19.37
CA PHE A 487 -8.69 12.36 -18.83
C PHE A 487 -7.61 11.73 -19.71
N LEU A 488 -6.37 12.20 -19.53
CA LEU A 488 -5.16 11.56 -20.07
C LEU A 488 -4.33 10.99 -18.93
N LEU A 489 -3.53 9.95 -19.22
CA LEU A 489 -2.70 9.29 -18.21
C LEU A 489 -1.59 10.20 -17.66
N ALA A 490 -1.09 11.13 -18.47
CA ALA A 490 -0.16 12.16 -18.02
C ALA A 490 -0.75 13.07 -16.93
N ASP A 491 -2.06 13.36 -17.00
CA ASP A 491 -2.74 14.26 -16.07
C ASP A 491 -2.75 13.73 -14.64
N LEU A 492 -2.65 12.41 -14.45
CA LEU A 492 -2.63 11.81 -13.12
C LEU A 492 -1.48 12.34 -12.26
N MET A 493 -0.33 12.65 -12.86
CA MET A 493 0.86 13.09 -12.13
C MET A 493 1.28 14.53 -12.45
N GLN A 494 0.81 15.11 -13.56
CA GLN A 494 1.30 16.38 -14.09
C GLN A 494 0.30 17.53 -13.95
N SER A 495 -0.99 17.26 -13.69
CA SER A 495 -2.01 18.29 -13.47
C SER A 495 -1.76 19.10 -12.18
N GLU A 496 -2.48 20.22 -12.02
CA GLU A 496 -2.37 21.08 -10.82
C GLU A 496 -2.78 20.35 -9.53
N LYS A 497 -3.83 19.54 -9.61
CA LYS A 497 -4.33 18.76 -8.48
C LYS A 497 -3.98 17.28 -8.66
N PRO A 498 -3.61 16.60 -7.57
CA PRO A 498 -3.47 15.14 -7.61
C PRO A 498 -4.74 14.49 -8.13
N THR A 499 -4.59 13.48 -8.96
CA THR A 499 -5.73 12.74 -9.54
C THR A 499 -5.68 11.28 -9.10
N ASP A 500 -6.82 10.79 -8.63
CA ASP A 500 -7.01 9.42 -8.19
C ASP A 500 -7.85 8.67 -9.21
N LEU A 501 -7.31 7.61 -9.78
CA LEU A 501 -8.01 6.74 -10.72
C LEU A 501 -8.32 5.40 -10.06
N PHE A 502 -9.60 5.11 -9.88
CA PHE A 502 -10.08 3.83 -9.40
C PHE A 502 -10.53 2.98 -10.60
N LEU A 503 -9.81 1.89 -10.83
CA LEU A 503 -10.12 0.90 -11.86
C LEU A 503 -11.05 -0.15 -11.27
N VAL A 504 -12.33 -0.01 -11.57
CA VAL A 504 -13.39 -0.86 -11.01
C VAL A 504 -13.79 -1.92 -12.03
N VAL A 505 -13.58 -3.19 -11.68
CA VAL A 505 -14.00 -4.31 -12.52
C VAL A 505 -14.50 -5.47 -11.65
N PRO A 506 -15.72 -5.93 -11.85
CA PRO A 506 -16.22 -7.11 -11.16
C PRO A 506 -15.31 -8.34 -11.43
N PRO A 507 -15.14 -9.22 -10.45
CA PRO A 507 -14.31 -10.43 -10.62
C PRO A 507 -14.74 -11.30 -11.82
N SER A 508 -16.02 -11.29 -12.19
CA SER A 508 -16.54 -11.97 -13.39
C SER A 508 -15.95 -11.45 -14.69
N ASP A 509 -15.64 -10.15 -14.76
CA ASP A 509 -15.19 -9.47 -15.96
C ASP A 509 -13.67 -9.24 -15.97
N LEU A 510 -12.97 -9.64 -14.91
CA LEU A 510 -11.56 -9.37 -14.73
C LEU A 510 -10.68 -9.99 -15.84
N ALA A 511 -11.01 -11.21 -16.29
CA ALA A 511 -10.30 -11.87 -17.38
C ALA A 511 -10.43 -11.08 -18.70
N ARG A 512 -11.56 -10.43 -18.94
CA ARG A 512 -11.88 -9.66 -20.15
C ARG A 512 -11.31 -8.24 -20.07
N ALA A 513 -11.58 -7.53 -18.99
CA ALA A 513 -11.15 -6.15 -18.79
C ALA A 513 -9.66 -6.03 -18.38
N GLY A 514 -9.04 -7.12 -17.95
CA GLY A 514 -7.67 -7.14 -17.44
C GLY A 514 -6.66 -6.60 -18.43
N ASN A 515 -6.82 -6.87 -19.73
CA ASN A 515 -5.94 -6.37 -20.77
C ASN A 515 -5.97 -4.83 -20.88
N LEU A 516 -7.17 -4.21 -20.78
CA LEU A 516 -7.29 -2.75 -20.82
C LEU A 516 -6.73 -2.11 -19.55
N PHE A 517 -6.97 -2.72 -18.39
CA PHE A 517 -6.43 -2.20 -17.13
C PHE A 517 -4.91 -2.32 -17.07
N ARG A 518 -4.35 -3.43 -17.57
CA ARG A 518 -2.91 -3.56 -17.79
C ARG A 518 -2.38 -2.47 -18.70
N LEU A 519 -3.07 -2.21 -19.82
CA LEU A 519 -2.72 -1.14 -20.76
C LEU A 519 -2.68 0.22 -20.04
N ILE A 520 -3.70 0.57 -19.30
CA ILE A 520 -3.76 1.83 -18.55
C ILE A 520 -2.56 1.96 -17.59
N ILE A 521 -2.25 0.92 -16.82
CA ILE A 521 -1.16 0.97 -15.84
C ILE A 521 0.21 1.06 -16.53
N GLU A 522 0.44 0.26 -17.56
CA GLU A 522 1.74 0.26 -18.27
C GLU A 522 1.95 1.55 -19.08
N LEU A 523 0.94 2.07 -19.77
CA LEU A 523 1.01 3.36 -20.44
C LEU A 523 1.19 4.52 -19.48
N LEU A 524 0.52 4.51 -18.33
CA LEU A 524 0.72 5.51 -17.29
C LEU A 524 2.20 5.60 -16.89
N VAL A 525 2.82 4.44 -16.67
CA VAL A 525 4.24 4.40 -16.31
C VAL A 525 5.10 4.93 -17.46
N ILE A 526 4.87 4.48 -18.69
CA ILE A 526 5.62 4.95 -19.87
C ILE A 526 5.52 6.47 -20.00
N ARG A 527 4.30 7.03 -19.98
CA ARG A 527 4.07 8.47 -20.14
C ARG A 527 4.74 9.33 -19.08
N ASN A 528 4.75 8.87 -17.85
CA ASN A 528 5.26 9.64 -16.73
C ASN A 528 6.73 9.32 -16.40
N THR A 529 7.41 8.51 -17.23
CA THR A 529 8.85 8.23 -17.12
C THR A 529 9.67 8.73 -18.30
N GLU A 530 9.06 9.43 -19.27
CA GLU A 530 9.74 9.97 -20.44
C GLU A 530 10.76 11.07 -20.08
N VAL A 531 10.38 11.97 -19.15
CA VAL A 531 11.23 13.09 -18.73
C VAL A 531 11.32 13.13 -17.20
N LEU A 532 12.55 13.18 -16.69
CA LEU A 532 12.76 13.30 -15.25
C LEU A 532 12.36 14.68 -14.76
N GLY A 533 11.59 14.74 -13.66
CA GLY A 533 11.16 15.99 -13.02
C GLY A 533 9.90 16.64 -13.64
N GLN A 534 9.27 16.01 -14.64
CA GLN A 534 8.02 16.53 -15.20
C GLN A 534 6.80 16.34 -14.26
N ASN A 535 6.86 15.37 -13.37
CA ASN A 535 5.73 15.01 -12.50
C ASN A 535 5.64 15.95 -11.30
N LYS A 536 4.48 16.58 -11.09
CA LYS A 536 4.18 17.43 -9.94
C LYS A 536 3.82 16.61 -8.70
N HIS A 537 3.22 15.44 -8.90
CA HIS A 537 2.71 14.58 -7.82
C HIS A 537 3.35 13.19 -7.85
N LYS A 538 3.60 12.63 -6.68
CA LYS A 538 3.92 11.20 -6.56
C LYS A 538 2.68 10.37 -6.85
N CYS A 539 2.83 9.19 -7.45
CA CYS A 539 1.73 8.29 -7.75
C CYS A 539 1.90 6.94 -7.03
N LEU A 540 0.87 6.52 -6.30
CA LEU A 540 0.77 5.18 -5.72
C LEU A 540 0.03 4.26 -6.69
N LEU A 541 0.72 3.25 -7.20
CA LEU A 541 0.11 2.14 -7.94
C LEU A 541 -0.30 1.06 -6.93
N LEU A 542 -1.57 0.98 -6.60
CA LEU A 542 -2.12 0.01 -5.67
C LEU A 542 -2.87 -1.07 -6.43
N ILE A 543 -2.28 -2.26 -6.54
CA ILE A 543 -2.84 -3.40 -7.29
C ILE A 543 -3.20 -4.50 -6.30
N ASP A 544 -4.47 -4.56 -5.89
CA ASP A 544 -4.97 -5.44 -4.81
C ASP A 544 -4.94 -6.95 -5.17
N GLU A 545 -4.93 -7.28 -6.45
CA GLU A 545 -4.81 -8.67 -6.95
C GLU A 545 -3.89 -8.68 -8.18
N PHE A 546 -2.61 -8.43 -7.95
CA PHE A 546 -1.63 -8.27 -9.03
C PHE A 546 -1.62 -9.41 -10.06
N PRO A 547 -1.67 -10.70 -9.66
CA PRO A 547 -1.71 -11.80 -10.62
C PRO A 547 -2.95 -11.82 -11.54
N ALA A 548 -4.06 -11.22 -11.12
CA ALA A 548 -5.31 -11.28 -11.86
C ALA A 548 -5.31 -10.46 -13.16
N PHE A 549 -4.37 -9.51 -13.29
CA PHE A 549 -4.18 -8.70 -14.50
C PHE A 549 -3.24 -9.35 -15.51
N GLY A 550 -2.81 -10.59 -15.26
CA GLY A 550 -1.90 -11.30 -16.13
C GLY A 550 -0.45 -10.80 -16.03
N LYS A 551 0.31 -11.00 -17.10
CA LYS A 551 1.73 -10.68 -17.15
C LYS A 551 1.94 -9.20 -17.50
N MET A 552 2.52 -8.43 -16.59
CA MET A 552 2.89 -7.01 -16.74
C MET A 552 4.41 -6.89 -16.90
N ASP A 553 4.96 -7.41 -18.00
CA ASP A 553 6.42 -7.46 -18.18
C ASP A 553 7.06 -6.08 -18.24
N SER A 554 6.39 -5.11 -18.86
CA SER A 554 6.89 -3.74 -18.96
C SER A 554 6.99 -3.11 -17.57
N LEU A 555 5.93 -3.17 -16.76
CA LEU A 555 5.93 -2.68 -15.39
C LEU A 555 7.03 -3.36 -14.54
N VAL A 556 7.13 -4.69 -14.60
CA VAL A 556 8.10 -5.45 -13.78
C VAL A 556 9.54 -5.08 -14.12
N ARG A 557 9.87 -4.96 -15.41
CA ARG A 557 11.19 -4.49 -15.84
C ARG A 557 11.49 -3.06 -15.38
N GLN A 558 10.47 -2.23 -15.27
CA GLN A 558 10.60 -0.82 -14.92
C GLN A 558 10.62 -0.56 -13.40
N LEU A 559 10.20 -1.51 -12.55
CA LEU A 559 10.16 -1.34 -11.09
C LEU A 559 11.49 -0.84 -10.50
N GLY A 560 12.63 -1.20 -11.08
CA GLY A 560 13.93 -0.79 -10.58
C GLY A 560 14.19 0.72 -10.66
N TYR A 561 13.53 1.46 -11.55
CA TYR A 561 13.82 2.88 -11.79
C TYR A 561 12.62 3.84 -11.71
N ILE A 562 11.37 3.35 -11.82
CA ILE A 562 10.18 4.22 -11.78
C ILE A 562 10.03 4.98 -10.45
N ALA A 563 10.64 4.47 -9.39
CA ALA A 563 10.69 5.17 -8.10
C ALA A 563 11.34 6.56 -8.21
N GLY A 564 12.37 6.71 -9.08
CA GLY A 564 13.01 8.00 -9.38
C GLY A 564 12.08 9.02 -10.05
N TYR A 565 11.02 8.57 -10.69
CA TYR A 565 9.99 9.39 -11.33
C TYR A 565 8.77 9.66 -10.44
N GLY A 566 8.84 9.25 -9.17
CA GLY A 566 7.78 9.51 -8.20
C GLY A 566 6.73 8.40 -8.07
N PHE A 567 6.92 7.25 -8.70
CA PHE A 567 6.03 6.10 -8.52
C PHE A 567 6.37 5.29 -7.29
N LYS A 568 5.34 4.83 -6.59
CA LYS A 568 5.42 3.79 -5.57
C LYS A 568 4.40 2.70 -5.85
N ALA A 569 4.84 1.47 -6.07
CA ALA A 569 3.94 0.35 -6.30
C ALA A 569 3.70 -0.43 -5.00
N LEU A 570 2.44 -0.74 -4.72
CA LEU A 570 1.99 -1.70 -3.72
C LEU A 570 1.32 -2.87 -4.47
N LEU A 571 2.10 -3.92 -4.67
CA LEU A 571 1.69 -5.11 -5.42
C LEU A 571 1.25 -6.20 -4.43
N ILE A 572 -0.03 -6.55 -4.45
CA ILE A 572 -0.61 -7.52 -3.52
C ILE A 572 -0.92 -8.82 -4.27
N PHE A 573 -0.61 -9.95 -3.63
CA PHE A 573 -0.87 -11.30 -4.16
C PHE A 573 -1.34 -12.23 -3.05
N GLN A 574 -2.00 -13.33 -3.41
CA GLN A 574 -2.52 -14.29 -2.44
C GLN A 574 -1.54 -15.40 -2.13
N GLY A 575 -0.80 -15.90 -3.13
CA GLY A 575 0.20 -16.95 -2.97
C GLY A 575 1.33 -16.82 -3.99
N LEU A 576 2.55 -17.19 -3.60
CA LEU A 576 3.74 -17.08 -4.45
C LEU A 576 3.70 -17.97 -5.69
N GLU A 577 2.99 -19.09 -5.64
CA GLU A 577 2.88 -19.96 -6.81
C GLU A 577 2.21 -19.27 -7.99
N GLN A 578 1.18 -18.46 -7.74
CA GLN A 578 0.53 -17.68 -8.80
C GLN A 578 1.51 -16.75 -9.49
N ILE A 579 2.34 -16.04 -8.72
CA ILE A 579 3.37 -15.14 -9.26
C ILE A 579 4.45 -15.91 -10.02
N LYS A 580 4.94 -17.01 -9.47
CA LYS A 580 5.96 -17.86 -10.12
C LYS A 580 5.48 -18.41 -11.45
N ASN A 581 4.21 -18.85 -11.54
CA ASN A 581 3.64 -19.39 -12.77
C ASN A 581 3.54 -18.33 -13.88
N ILE A 582 3.21 -17.06 -13.51
CA ILE A 582 3.09 -15.95 -14.47
C ILE A 582 4.47 -15.44 -14.89
N TYR A 583 5.36 -15.17 -13.93
CA TYR A 583 6.62 -14.44 -14.17
C TYR A 583 7.85 -15.33 -14.33
N LYS A 584 7.76 -16.63 -14.00
CA LYS A 584 8.83 -17.61 -14.15
C LYS A 584 10.22 -17.04 -13.77
N ASN A 585 11.10 -16.82 -14.72
CA ASN A 585 12.46 -16.32 -14.54
C ASN A 585 12.50 -14.86 -14.01
N ASN A 586 11.45 -14.07 -14.23
CA ASN A 586 11.37 -12.67 -13.78
C ASN A 586 10.83 -12.53 -12.34
N PHE A 587 10.49 -13.64 -11.68
CA PHE A 587 10.00 -13.63 -10.29
C PHE A 587 10.98 -12.96 -9.32
N GLU A 588 12.28 -13.18 -9.48
CA GLU A 588 13.30 -12.59 -8.61
C GLU A 588 13.34 -11.06 -8.71
N MET A 589 13.04 -10.49 -9.89
CA MET A 589 12.96 -9.04 -10.06
C MET A 589 11.87 -8.41 -9.18
N LEU A 590 10.72 -9.09 -9.05
CA LEU A 590 9.62 -8.64 -8.20
C LEU A 590 9.97 -8.69 -6.72
N VAL A 591 10.59 -9.78 -6.26
CA VAL A 591 10.87 -9.98 -4.82
C VAL A 591 12.10 -9.22 -4.34
N ASN A 592 13.03 -8.90 -5.22
CA ASN A 592 14.23 -8.13 -4.88
C ASN A 592 13.97 -6.63 -4.76
N THR A 593 12.77 -6.17 -5.10
CA THR A 593 12.41 -4.75 -5.08
C THR A 593 12.13 -4.18 -3.68
N THR A 594 12.37 -4.92 -2.55
CA THR A 594 12.66 -4.23 -1.30
C THR A 594 11.82 -4.44 -0.05
N THR A 595 10.67 -3.81 0.09
CA THR A 595 9.81 -3.97 1.27
C THR A 595 8.87 -5.13 1.02
N GLN A 596 8.95 -6.14 1.89
CA GLN A 596 8.10 -7.31 1.79
C GLN A 596 7.25 -7.43 3.05
N VAL A 597 5.93 -7.58 2.86
CA VAL A 597 4.96 -7.72 3.94
C VAL A 597 4.17 -9.00 3.76
N PHE A 598 4.09 -9.83 4.79
CA PHE A 598 3.33 -11.07 4.76
C PHE A 598 2.30 -11.13 5.88
N PHE A 599 1.08 -11.39 5.49
CA PHE A 599 0.02 -11.84 6.37
C PHE A 599 0.03 -13.37 6.41
N ALA A 600 -0.85 -13.99 7.20
CA ALA A 600 -0.85 -15.45 7.35
C ALA A 600 -0.99 -16.15 5.97
N PRO A 601 0.08 -16.76 5.43
CA PRO A 601 0.00 -17.43 4.14
C PRO A 601 -0.72 -18.78 4.26
N ASN A 602 -1.47 -19.12 3.20
CA ASN A 602 -2.23 -20.38 3.16
C ASN A 602 -1.49 -21.49 2.40
N ASP A 603 -0.57 -21.14 1.50
CA ASP A 603 0.20 -22.09 0.68
C ASP A 603 1.60 -22.32 1.24
N ASP A 604 2.10 -23.54 1.06
CA ASP A 604 3.38 -23.97 1.63
C ASP A 604 4.58 -23.27 0.96
N ALA A 605 4.49 -22.96 -0.33
CA ALA A 605 5.55 -22.24 -1.04
C ALA A 605 5.79 -20.85 -0.44
N THR A 606 4.72 -20.13 -0.07
CA THR A 606 4.83 -18.84 0.59
C THR A 606 5.32 -18.97 2.03
N ARG A 607 4.90 -20.01 2.77
CA ARG A 607 5.38 -20.28 4.14
C ARG A 607 6.87 -20.55 4.16
N ASP A 608 7.35 -21.40 3.27
CA ASP A 608 8.77 -21.76 3.16
C ASP A 608 9.61 -20.55 2.73
N TYR A 609 9.11 -19.79 1.76
CA TYR A 609 9.77 -18.56 1.32
C TYR A 609 9.91 -17.57 2.48
N LEU A 610 8.83 -17.30 3.21
CA LEU A 610 8.83 -16.37 4.35
C LEU A 610 9.79 -16.85 5.45
N SER A 611 9.80 -18.13 5.77
CA SER A 611 10.69 -18.71 6.76
C SER A 611 12.18 -18.52 6.38
N LYS A 612 12.51 -18.76 5.10
CA LYS A 612 13.88 -18.54 4.55
C LYS A 612 14.25 -17.06 4.57
N LEU A 613 13.34 -16.18 4.15
CA LEU A 613 13.52 -14.72 4.08
C LEU A 613 13.82 -14.11 5.46
N LEU A 614 13.12 -14.55 6.49
CA LEU A 614 13.31 -14.09 7.86
C LEU A 614 14.62 -14.62 8.50
N GLY A 615 15.19 -15.68 7.93
CA GLY A 615 16.47 -16.24 8.35
C GLY A 615 16.37 -17.06 9.64
N LYS A 616 17.53 -17.42 10.17
CA LYS A 616 17.69 -18.37 11.27
C LYS A 616 18.27 -17.70 12.51
N LYS A 617 17.88 -18.21 13.68
CA LYS A 617 18.39 -17.83 15.00
C LYS A 617 18.99 -19.02 15.71
N THR A 618 19.94 -18.79 16.58
CA THR A 618 20.48 -19.78 17.51
C THR A 618 19.54 -19.97 18.68
N ILE A 619 19.22 -21.21 19.01
CA ILE A 619 18.49 -21.61 20.21
C ILE A 619 19.34 -22.56 21.05
N LEU A 620 19.13 -22.53 22.37
CA LEU A 620 19.70 -23.51 23.28
C LEU A 620 18.70 -24.69 23.45
N VAL A 621 19.13 -25.87 23.12
CA VAL A 621 18.37 -27.11 23.33
C VAL A 621 19.04 -27.91 24.43
N LYS A 622 18.25 -28.29 25.41
CA LYS A 622 18.70 -29.16 26.51
C LYS A 622 18.72 -30.59 26.00
N GLN A 623 19.88 -31.20 25.96
CA GLN A 623 20.07 -32.63 25.64
C GLN A 623 20.29 -33.41 26.92
N GLU A 624 19.47 -34.43 27.11
CA GLU A 624 19.66 -35.39 28.21
C GLU A 624 20.53 -36.55 27.73
N SER A 625 21.58 -36.83 28.48
CA SER A 625 22.38 -38.05 28.32
C SER A 625 22.40 -38.81 29.64
N GLY A 626 22.01 -40.08 29.64
CA GLY A 626 22.04 -40.95 30.79
C GLY A 626 21.74 -42.39 30.40
N SER A 627 22.41 -43.35 30.99
CA SER A 627 22.08 -44.79 30.87
C SER A 627 20.79 -45.05 31.64
N GLY A 628 19.80 -45.73 30.99
CA GLY A 628 18.50 -46.02 31.56
C GLY A 628 18.57 -46.98 32.76
N GLY A 629 18.62 -46.45 33.96
CA GLY A 629 18.50 -47.18 35.22
C GLY A 629 17.72 -46.34 36.24
N LEU A 630 17.00 -47.02 37.15
CA LEU A 630 16.10 -46.39 38.13
C LEU A 630 16.81 -45.33 39.04
N PHE A 631 18.15 -45.33 39.10
CA PHE A 631 18.98 -44.43 39.89
C PHE A 631 20.07 -43.73 39.04
N ALA A 632 19.95 -43.73 37.71
CA ALA A 632 20.96 -43.12 36.84
C ALA A 632 20.92 -41.58 36.91
N LYS A 633 22.06 -40.97 37.19
CA LYS A 633 22.25 -39.54 37.20
C LYS A 633 22.10 -39.01 35.75
N LYS A 634 21.03 -38.29 35.47
CA LYS A 634 20.83 -37.64 34.16
C LYS A 634 21.78 -36.45 34.03
N ASN A 635 22.65 -36.50 33.03
CA ASN A 635 23.49 -35.36 32.68
C ASN A 635 22.77 -34.49 31.65
N TYR A 636 22.78 -33.18 31.84
CA TYR A 636 22.16 -32.21 30.95
C TYR A 636 23.24 -31.34 30.28
N THR A 637 23.24 -31.38 28.95
CA THR A 637 24.13 -30.53 28.16
C THR A 637 23.29 -29.55 27.33
N TRP A 638 23.67 -28.29 27.35
CA TRP A 638 23.03 -27.29 26.50
C TRP A 638 23.80 -27.20 25.18
N ILE A 639 23.10 -27.50 24.08
CA ILE A 639 23.65 -27.46 22.73
C ILE A 639 23.02 -26.32 21.99
N GLU A 640 23.84 -25.53 21.31
CA GLU A 640 23.38 -24.47 20.39
C GLU A 640 22.92 -25.13 19.08
N LYS A 641 21.66 -24.94 18.71
CA LYS A 641 21.07 -25.40 17.46
C LYS A 641 20.49 -24.24 16.66
N GLU A 642 20.56 -24.39 15.34
CA GLU A 642 19.93 -23.50 14.40
C GLU A 642 18.42 -23.75 14.36
N ARG A 643 17.62 -22.65 14.33
CA ARG A 643 16.17 -22.69 14.13
C ARG A 643 15.75 -21.48 13.31
N ALA A 644 14.83 -21.65 12.35
CA ALA A 644 14.22 -20.53 11.66
C ALA A 644 13.60 -19.52 12.66
N LEU A 645 13.71 -18.22 12.38
CA LEU A 645 13.11 -17.18 13.22
C LEU A 645 11.59 -17.37 13.33
N LEU A 646 10.96 -17.77 12.22
CA LEU A 646 9.56 -18.20 12.11
C LEU A 646 9.53 -19.49 11.29
N MET A 647 9.06 -20.59 11.89
CA MET A 647 8.93 -21.87 11.20
C MET A 647 7.72 -21.85 10.25
N PRO A 648 7.76 -22.58 9.11
CA PRO A 648 6.64 -22.62 8.15
C PRO A 648 5.30 -23.00 8.79
N ASP A 649 5.28 -23.99 9.65
CA ASP A 649 4.11 -24.47 10.39
C ASP A 649 3.58 -23.48 11.44
N GLU A 650 4.43 -22.62 11.97
CA GLU A 650 4.05 -21.57 12.93
C GLU A 650 3.40 -20.34 12.27
N THR A 651 3.54 -20.17 10.96
CA THR A 651 3.13 -18.93 10.26
C THR A 651 1.65 -18.65 10.40
N ALA A 652 0.78 -19.64 10.19
CA ALA A 652 -0.66 -19.48 10.27
C ALA A 652 -1.12 -19.02 11.67
N ALA A 653 -0.59 -19.67 12.72
CA ALA A 653 -0.95 -19.38 14.10
C ALA A 653 -0.44 -18.00 14.56
N LYS A 654 0.83 -17.67 14.24
CA LYS A 654 1.46 -16.42 14.69
C LYS A 654 1.02 -15.20 13.87
N LEU A 655 0.75 -15.37 12.57
CA LEU A 655 0.36 -14.26 11.69
C LEU A 655 -1.17 -14.05 11.58
N GLY A 656 -1.99 -14.74 12.35
CA GLY A 656 -3.43 -14.54 12.36
C GLY A 656 -3.82 -13.06 12.58
N ASN A 657 -3.37 -12.47 13.67
CA ASN A 657 -3.57 -11.06 14.03
C ASN A 657 -2.32 -10.19 13.83
N HIS A 658 -1.24 -10.76 13.32
CA HIS A 658 0.03 -10.08 13.11
C HIS A 658 0.48 -10.18 11.66
N SER A 659 1.45 -9.37 11.30
CA SER A 659 2.19 -9.44 10.04
C SER A 659 3.68 -9.64 10.32
N ALA A 660 4.36 -10.32 9.42
CA ALA A 660 5.82 -10.36 9.38
C ALA A 660 6.28 -9.57 8.16
N MET A 661 7.28 -8.71 8.33
CA MET A 661 7.77 -7.87 7.25
C MET A 661 9.27 -7.63 7.32
N ILE A 662 9.83 -7.34 6.16
CA ILE A 662 11.17 -6.76 6.03
C ILE A 662 10.99 -5.34 5.51
N LEU A 663 11.41 -4.37 6.33
CA LEU A 663 11.33 -2.95 6.06
C LEU A 663 12.64 -2.30 6.47
N LYS A 664 13.30 -1.59 5.56
CA LYS A 664 14.65 -0.99 5.82
C LYS A 664 15.64 -1.99 6.42
N ASN A 665 15.68 -3.21 5.89
CA ASN A 665 16.49 -4.33 6.38
C ASN A 665 16.16 -4.80 7.81
N LEU A 666 15.09 -4.29 8.42
CA LEU A 666 14.62 -4.74 9.72
C LEU A 666 13.57 -5.85 9.57
N ARG A 667 13.71 -6.90 10.36
CA ARG A 667 12.70 -7.95 10.50
C ARG A 667 11.70 -7.53 11.56
N ILE A 668 10.46 -7.23 11.14
CA ILE A 668 9.44 -6.68 12.03
C ILE A 668 8.30 -7.67 12.17
N PHE A 669 7.88 -7.89 13.40
CA PHE A 669 6.65 -8.61 13.74
C PHE A 669 5.69 -7.62 14.38
N SER A 670 4.57 -7.34 13.70
CA SER A 670 3.70 -6.22 14.01
C SER A 670 2.24 -6.65 14.10
N PRO A 671 1.44 -6.13 15.02
CA PRO A 671 -0.01 -6.25 14.96
C PRO A 671 -0.55 -5.67 13.66
N LYS A 672 -1.59 -6.29 13.10
CA LYS A 672 -2.29 -5.75 11.93
C LYS A 672 -3.11 -4.53 12.34
N ASN A 673 -3.07 -3.47 11.52
CA ASN A 673 -4.04 -2.39 11.64
C ASN A 673 -5.45 -2.94 11.40
N LYS A 674 -6.42 -2.37 12.09
CA LYS A 674 -7.83 -2.55 11.80
C LYS A 674 -8.44 -1.15 11.79
N PHE A 675 -8.56 -0.53 10.60
CA PHE A 675 -8.92 0.89 10.48
C PHE A 675 -10.21 1.24 11.25
N PHE A 676 -11.18 0.33 11.29
CA PHE A 676 -12.44 0.52 12.02
C PHE A 676 -12.27 0.56 13.54
N MET A 677 -11.10 0.15 14.08
CA MET A 677 -10.73 0.28 15.50
C MET A 677 -9.84 1.52 15.76
N MET A 678 -9.48 2.27 14.72
CA MET A 678 -8.64 3.45 14.79
C MET A 678 -9.51 4.70 14.61
N GLU A 679 -9.59 5.52 15.64
CA GLU A 679 -10.48 6.68 15.68
C GLU A 679 -10.20 7.69 14.57
N ASP A 680 -8.94 7.92 14.24
CA ASP A 680 -8.53 8.85 13.19
C ASP A 680 -8.95 8.41 11.78
N PHE A 681 -8.82 7.12 11.45
CA PHE A 681 -9.29 6.60 10.16
C PHE A 681 -10.81 6.63 10.06
N MET A 682 -11.52 6.25 11.12
CA MET A 682 -12.98 6.33 11.13
C MET A 682 -13.50 7.76 11.00
N LYS A 683 -12.85 8.73 11.64
CA LYS A 683 -13.16 10.15 11.46
C LYS A 683 -13.01 10.58 9.99
N ARG A 684 -11.92 10.20 9.32
CA ARG A 684 -11.66 10.53 7.91
C ARG A 684 -12.73 9.93 6.98
N ILE A 685 -13.10 8.66 7.18
CA ILE A 685 -14.17 8.00 6.41
C ILE A 685 -15.51 8.73 6.60
N ILE A 686 -15.85 9.05 7.85
CA ILE A 686 -17.11 9.76 8.16
C ILE A 686 -17.12 11.16 7.54
N GLN A 687 -16.00 11.89 7.61
CA GLN A 687 -15.85 13.20 6.98
C GLN A 687 -16.07 13.11 5.46
N GLY A 688 -15.40 12.15 4.80
CA GLY A 688 -15.54 11.90 3.37
C GLY A 688 -16.99 11.57 2.98
N LYS A 689 -17.61 10.63 3.67
CA LYS A 689 -19.02 10.25 3.40
C LYS A 689 -20.01 11.39 3.61
N LYS A 690 -19.81 12.24 4.60
CA LYS A 690 -20.66 13.43 4.83
C LYS A 690 -20.50 14.46 3.73
N ALA A 691 -19.29 14.68 3.24
CA ALA A 691 -19.00 15.65 2.20
C ALA A 691 -19.51 15.21 0.82
N SER A 692 -19.39 13.92 0.49
CA SER A 692 -19.72 13.40 -0.85
C SER A 692 -21.21 13.18 -1.12
N ARG A 693 -22.08 13.25 -0.09
CA ARG A 693 -23.51 12.94 -0.20
C ARG A 693 -23.83 11.65 -1.00
N GLY A 694 -22.89 10.70 -1.05
CA GLY A 694 -23.02 9.41 -1.70
C GLY A 694 -22.54 9.31 -3.15
N CYS A 695 -22.14 10.41 -3.78
CA CYS A 695 -21.63 10.42 -5.17
C CYS A 695 -20.13 10.73 -5.21
N VAL A 696 -19.30 9.71 -5.41
CA VAL A 696 -17.84 9.84 -5.52
C VAL A 696 -17.36 9.12 -6.77
N GLY A 697 -16.49 9.75 -7.52
CA GLY A 697 -15.86 9.17 -8.71
C GLY A 697 -16.76 9.03 -9.93
N LEU A 698 -18.00 9.48 -9.85
CA LEU A 698 -18.91 9.52 -10.99
C LEU A 698 -18.72 10.82 -11.79
N ARG A 699 -18.87 10.73 -13.11
CA ARG A 699 -18.90 11.91 -13.97
C ARG A 699 -20.09 12.79 -13.54
N LYS A 700 -19.85 14.10 -13.38
CA LYS A 700 -20.95 15.04 -13.17
C LYS A 700 -21.88 14.97 -14.39
N GLU A 701 -23.18 14.94 -14.16
CA GLU A 701 -24.15 15.22 -15.22
C GLU A 701 -23.97 16.68 -15.60
N GLU A 702 -23.72 16.93 -16.89
CA GLU A 702 -23.75 18.26 -17.46
C GLU A 702 -25.18 18.80 -17.51
#